data_7b36be6aa5d0907ec7d70ae448e47baf
#
_entry.id   7b36be6aa5d0907ec7d70ae448e47baf
#
_cell.length_a   1.000
_cell.length_b   1.000
_cell.length_c   1.000
_cell.angle_alpha   90.00
_cell.angle_beta   90.00
_cell.angle_gamma   90.00
#
_symmetry.space_group_name_H-M   'P 1'
#
loop_
_entity.id
_entity.type
_entity.pdbx_description
1 polymer ?
#
loop_
_entity_poly.entity_id
_entity_poly.type
_entity_poly.pdbx_seq_one_letter_code
_entity_poly.pdbx_strand_id
1 'polypeptide(L)'
;MKAFLLPCLCASGILAAADLPPDKGLEIPESGKRPPVVTAKVVQNLPKHDLPEGYALELAAASPLVTHPIMGCLDDRGRLFVGDAVGVNWNKAQLEKNPPNRVLMLEDTDGDGIYDKSTVFADKMTFPQGACWLNGSLYVGSPPSLWKLTDTDNDGVADKREEIVTGFDYTGNAADIHGPFLNPVNGRLYWCHGRKGHKVAQKDGTLVDESLACGIWSCRPDGADVQWHSLGCSDNPVEVDFTPEGDVIGVQNLYYSQPRGDTLIHWLYGGVYERADQLKAIEHLPRTLEKMPVMYNFGHVAVSGACFWHGFGSGKALSFMVTHFNTQRLVRMELTPDGSTYRAVENEFLKLHNPDIHPTDVMEDPRDGSLLLIDTGGWFRIGCPSSLMAKSDILGAIYRIKPVKPLKHLVAAGSGTLRKNPQALIADLGSKSPQVQRRALETLAQDMPENASKDHAVIARQLRQLLRASLDPTLEHSVLQLAQQTGLVSLDDLQKETDPTALRRMLVSFVPEDASSLNLSMAEAAKHLDSKDAALARTALGIVTSHEDADESITPRLMKWLDEGSLSVERRTALEGYCTALLGKPETQKLVGRMLAGAGTESIALRVLAAQTTGAMNDAWLAPLDPILATTPTPLVLDAVKKLRTPHFDPALQALAADARRPLAIRLKALDAARNVKLTGDTFAMVKGVLADPAASAAAKIQAAGMLVAAPMTPEQCVQTAPLFASLGPVELKTLLPLLKKSKDAAVARSIATEIAKNPAIASQQESHYRTALADLPVDIFESIIHPAYSRATEALELKKRQLSPLADKVAASGSAERGKAAFAAGKGTCIACHKIGDQGRAIGPDLSKIGAIRTERDLLESILFPSNTLARDYEAHIIETADGQQTLGVIRSHTAEGLLVVDIAGQEKTVPHQTITGDTTLTTSLMPMGLDQTMPEGELLDLVAYLRSLK
;
A
#
# COMPACT_ATOMS: atom_id res chain seq x y z
N MET A 1 37.42 -16.04 -8.37
CA MET A 1 37.39 -16.16 -9.85
C MET A 1 36.20 -15.36 -10.32
N LYS A 2 36.39 -14.54 -11.36
CA LYS A 2 35.47 -13.49 -11.79
C LYS A 2 34.12 -14.06 -12.24
N ALA A 3 33.06 -13.70 -11.59
CA ALA A 3 31.69 -13.91 -12.04
C ALA A 3 31.17 -12.61 -12.70
N PHE A 4 30.68 -12.74 -13.90
CA PHE A 4 30.08 -11.68 -14.71
C PHE A 4 28.76 -11.23 -14.10
N LEU A 5 28.71 -9.99 -13.67
CA LEU A 5 27.46 -9.28 -13.39
C LEU A 5 26.97 -8.67 -14.72
N LEU A 6 25.91 -9.21 -15.27
CA LEU A 6 25.09 -8.51 -16.24
C LEU A 6 24.21 -7.50 -15.49
N PRO A 7 24.19 -6.22 -15.88
CA PRO A 7 23.23 -5.28 -15.33
C PRO A 7 21.87 -5.56 -15.96
N CYS A 8 20.90 -5.95 -15.12
CA CYS A 8 19.48 -5.85 -15.47
C CYS A 8 19.12 -4.37 -15.59
N LEU A 9 19.06 -3.89 -16.81
CA LEU A 9 18.41 -2.62 -17.13
C LEU A 9 16.90 -2.80 -16.94
N CYS A 10 16.40 -2.47 -15.74
CA CYS A 10 15.01 -2.14 -15.56
C CYS A 10 14.75 -0.83 -16.30
N ALA A 11 14.24 -0.91 -17.52
CA ALA A 11 13.64 0.23 -18.19
C ALA A 11 12.37 0.60 -17.41
N SER A 12 12.50 1.45 -16.38
CA SER A 12 11.39 2.19 -15.83
C SER A 12 10.85 3.10 -16.94
N GLY A 13 9.76 2.67 -17.58
CA GLY A 13 8.98 3.52 -18.47
C GLY A 13 8.52 4.74 -17.68
N ILE A 14 9.19 5.86 -17.86
CA ILE A 14 8.75 7.17 -17.40
C ILE A 14 7.45 7.46 -18.16
N LEU A 15 6.31 7.26 -17.51
CA LEU A 15 5.05 7.83 -17.95
C LEU A 15 5.23 9.35 -17.92
N ALA A 16 5.35 9.95 -19.10
CA ALA A 16 5.21 11.38 -19.25
C ALA A 16 3.84 11.76 -18.67
N ALA A 17 3.85 12.52 -17.59
CA ALA A 17 2.65 13.18 -17.09
C ALA A 17 2.08 13.97 -18.27
N ALA A 18 0.82 13.73 -18.61
CA ALA A 18 0.10 14.57 -19.54
C ALA A 18 0.33 16.02 -19.11
N ASP A 19 0.72 16.89 -20.04
CA ASP A 19 0.84 18.31 -19.81
C ASP A 19 -0.52 18.84 -19.32
N LEU A 20 -0.67 18.91 -18.01
CA LEU A 20 -1.72 19.73 -17.41
C LEU A 20 -1.39 21.16 -17.79
N PRO A 21 -2.38 21.99 -18.15
CA PRO A 21 -2.14 23.40 -18.43
C PRO A 21 -1.34 23.97 -17.23
N PRO A 22 -0.35 24.84 -17.49
CA PRO A 22 0.46 25.38 -16.42
C PRO A 22 -0.47 26.01 -15.39
N ASP A 23 -0.46 25.42 -14.19
CA ASP A 23 -1.12 26.02 -13.05
C ASP A 23 -0.58 27.43 -12.95
N LYS A 24 -1.44 28.44 -12.88
CA LYS A 24 -1.03 29.82 -12.68
C LYS A 24 -0.53 29.94 -11.24
N GLY A 25 0.61 29.29 -10.98
CA GLY A 25 1.26 29.30 -9.69
C GLY A 25 1.60 30.73 -9.28
N LEU A 26 1.44 31.01 -8.00
CA LEU A 26 1.99 32.23 -7.36
C LEU A 26 3.44 32.40 -7.81
N GLU A 27 3.81 33.60 -8.23
CA GLU A 27 5.16 33.94 -8.69
C GLU A 27 6.17 33.56 -7.61
N ILE A 28 7.12 32.70 -7.96
CA ILE A 28 8.22 32.32 -7.08
C ILE A 28 9.16 33.55 -7.00
N PRO A 29 9.48 34.07 -5.81
CA PRO A 29 10.39 35.20 -5.70
C PRO A 29 11.74 34.92 -6.30
N GLU A 30 12.29 35.84 -7.10
CA GLU A 30 13.65 35.73 -7.64
C GLU A 30 14.67 35.66 -6.52
N SER A 31 15.62 34.75 -6.63
CA SER A 31 16.70 34.53 -5.67
C SER A 31 17.55 35.80 -5.50
N GLY A 32 17.71 36.26 -4.27
CA GLY A 32 18.62 37.35 -3.91
C GLY A 32 18.00 38.55 -3.17
N LYS A 33 16.68 38.59 -2.99
CA LYS A 33 16.03 39.55 -2.09
C LYS A 33 15.71 38.90 -0.76
N ARG A 34 15.79 39.62 0.36
CA ARG A 34 15.30 39.14 1.65
C ARG A 34 13.89 38.57 1.47
N PRO A 35 13.59 37.37 1.98
CA PRO A 35 12.25 36.80 1.87
C PRO A 35 11.21 37.77 2.44
N PRO A 36 10.03 37.88 1.84
CA PRO A 36 9.03 38.86 2.31
C PRO A 36 8.58 38.47 3.73
N VAL A 37 8.59 39.43 4.60
CA VAL A 37 7.90 39.38 5.88
C VAL A 37 6.46 39.84 5.63
N VAL A 38 5.49 39.01 6.01
CA VAL A 38 4.07 39.31 5.91
C VAL A 38 3.53 39.60 7.31
N THR A 39 2.84 40.74 7.45
CA THR A 39 2.11 41.06 8.69
C THR A 39 0.63 41.24 8.35
N ALA A 40 -0.23 40.49 9.04
CA ALA A 40 -1.67 40.53 8.81
C ALA A 40 -2.43 40.19 10.09
N LYS A 41 -3.58 40.80 10.30
CA LYS A 41 -4.52 40.36 11.34
C LYS A 41 -5.46 39.33 10.76
N VAL A 42 -5.58 38.23 11.47
CA VAL A 42 -6.46 37.08 11.10
C VAL A 42 -7.91 37.49 11.43
N VAL A 43 -8.77 37.40 10.42
CA VAL A 43 -10.22 37.58 10.63
C VAL A 43 -10.81 36.24 11.06
N GLN A 44 -11.45 36.22 12.24
CA GLN A 44 -12.06 35.00 12.79
C GLN A 44 -13.27 34.56 11.95
N ASN A 45 -13.05 33.67 11.02
CA ASN A 45 -14.07 33.06 10.18
C ASN A 45 -13.96 31.53 10.31
N LEU A 46 -14.60 31.02 11.36
CA LEU A 46 -14.53 29.61 11.70
C LEU A 46 -15.49 28.75 10.86
N PRO A 47 -15.08 27.56 10.40
CA PRO A 47 -16.00 26.60 9.80
C PRO A 47 -17.02 26.12 10.85
N LYS A 48 -18.17 25.64 10.38
CA LYS A 48 -19.09 24.92 11.26
C LYS A 48 -18.37 23.71 11.83
N HIS A 49 -18.45 23.54 13.16
CA HIS A 49 -17.74 22.45 13.84
C HIS A 49 -18.51 21.93 15.04
N ASP A 50 -18.19 20.70 15.44
CA ASP A 50 -18.61 20.09 16.68
C ASP A 50 -17.35 19.90 17.54
N LEU A 51 -17.37 20.44 18.77
CA LEU A 51 -16.28 20.37 19.74
C LEU A 51 -16.90 20.13 21.14
N PRO A 52 -16.30 19.30 22.00
CA PRO A 52 -16.81 19.05 23.35
C PRO A 52 -16.95 20.32 24.18
N GLU A 53 -17.92 20.33 25.08
CA GLU A 53 -18.08 21.42 26.05
C GLU A 53 -16.80 21.61 26.89
N GLY A 54 -16.42 22.83 27.12
CA GLY A 54 -15.20 23.18 27.85
C GLY A 54 -14.00 23.51 27.00
N TYR A 55 -14.14 23.47 25.68
CA TYR A 55 -13.12 23.88 24.70
C TYR A 55 -13.65 24.95 23.75
N ALA A 56 -12.75 25.75 23.20
CA ALA A 56 -13.06 26.76 22.18
C ALA A 56 -12.11 26.58 20.98
N LEU A 57 -12.63 26.75 19.78
CA LEU A 57 -11.86 26.79 18.54
C LEU A 57 -11.59 28.23 18.16
N GLU A 58 -10.37 28.55 17.79
CA GLU A 58 -9.95 29.85 17.27
C GLU A 58 -9.14 29.66 15.98
N LEU A 59 -9.14 30.65 15.10
CA LEU A 59 -8.28 30.66 13.93
C LEU A 59 -6.95 31.31 14.29
N ALA A 60 -5.89 30.52 14.43
CA ALA A 60 -4.57 30.99 14.85
C ALA A 60 -3.74 31.60 13.70
N ALA A 61 -3.87 31.09 12.46
CA ALA A 61 -3.26 31.66 11.28
C ALA A 61 -4.06 31.29 10.01
N ALA A 62 -4.08 32.17 9.03
CA ALA A 62 -4.67 31.94 7.71
C ALA A 62 -3.95 32.80 6.67
N SER A 63 -4.38 32.75 5.41
CA SER A 63 -3.88 33.64 4.36
C SER A 63 -4.04 35.13 4.76
N PRO A 64 -3.02 35.98 4.54
CA PRO A 64 -1.80 35.75 3.74
C PRO A 64 -0.60 35.21 4.55
N LEU A 65 -0.74 34.86 5.83
CA LEU A 65 0.36 34.39 6.68
C LEU A 65 0.85 32.99 6.29
N VAL A 66 -0.06 32.13 5.86
CA VAL A 66 0.20 30.78 5.34
C VAL A 66 -0.56 30.57 4.02
N THR A 67 -0.09 29.62 3.21
CA THR A 67 -0.76 29.25 1.96
C THR A 67 -1.35 27.85 2.06
N HIS A 68 -0.50 26.84 2.13
CA HIS A 68 -0.87 25.44 2.31
C HIS A 68 0.06 24.80 3.35
N PRO A 69 -0.16 25.12 4.64
CA PRO A 69 0.66 24.58 5.70
C PRO A 69 0.48 23.06 5.78
N ILE A 70 1.56 22.33 6.03
CA ILE A 70 1.56 20.87 6.03
C ILE A 70 1.74 20.31 7.45
N MET A 71 2.92 20.48 8.02
CA MET A 71 3.31 20.04 9.34
C MET A 71 4.29 21.03 9.96
N GLY A 72 4.40 21.06 11.28
CA GLY A 72 5.25 22.05 11.95
C GLY A 72 5.73 21.67 13.33
N CYS A 73 6.36 22.64 14.00
CA CYS A 73 6.72 22.55 15.41
C CYS A 73 6.83 23.91 16.05
N LEU A 74 6.71 23.95 17.36
CA LEU A 74 6.95 25.15 18.17
C LEU A 74 8.39 25.19 18.68
N ASP A 75 8.96 26.37 18.76
CA ASP A 75 10.19 26.59 19.52
C ASP A 75 9.92 26.95 20.99
N ASP A 76 10.99 27.14 21.76
CA ASP A 76 10.95 27.52 23.16
C ASP A 76 10.39 28.93 23.46
N ARG A 77 10.20 29.74 22.40
CA ARG A 77 9.60 31.08 22.47
C ARG A 77 8.13 31.08 22.04
N GLY A 78 7.64 29.95 21.53
CA GLY A 78 6.28 29.80 20.99
C GLY A 78 6.11 30.28 19.57
N ARG A 79 7.21 30.50 18.82
CA ARG A 79 7.15 30.71 17.38
C ARG A 79 6.81 29.39 16.71
N LEU A 80 5.92 29.41 15.75
CA LEU A 80 5.54 28.22 15.01
C LEU A 80 6.30 28.15 13.68
N PHE A 81 7.07 27.09 13.51
CA PHE A 81 7.71 26.76 12.23
C PHE A 81 6.84 25.77 11.50
N VAL A 82 6.52 26.06 10.23
CA VAL A 82 5.59 25.21 9.45
C VAL A 82 6.10 25.06 8.02
N GLY A 83 6.10 23.82 7.52
CA GLY A 83 6.26 23.55 6.10
C GLY A 83 5.07 24.08 5.34
N ASP A 84 5.28 24.99 4.37
CA ASP A 84 4.23 25.61 3.59
C ASP A 84 4.42 25.32 2.10
N ALA A 85 3.45 24.64 1.49
CA ALA A 85 3.47 24.30 0.08
C ALA A 85 2.88 25.43 -0.77
N VAL A 86 3.37 25.55 -2.00
CA VAL A 86 2.88 26.56 -2.96
C VAL A 86 1.66 26.08 -3.76
N GLY A 87 1.08 24.93 -3.42
CA GLY A 87 -0.15 24.42 -4.05
C GLY A 87 0.08 23.61 -5.34
N VAL A 88 1.31 23.15 -5.60
CA VAL A 88 1.63 22.35 -6.79
C VAL A 88 1.82 20.85 -6.46
N ASN A 89 1.29 19.97 -7.30
CA ASN A 89 1.47 18.52 -7.18
C ASN A 89 2.53 18.04 -8.18
N TRP A 90 3.78 18.44 -7.95
CA TRP A 90 4.91 18.09 -8.79
C TRP A 90 5.49 16.73 -8.43
N ASN A 91 6.03 16.04 -9.44
CA ASN A 91 6.79 14.79 -9.24
C ASN A 91 8.23 15.10 -8.83
N LYS A 92 8.97 14.04 -8.44
CA LYS A 92 10.36 14.13 -8.00
C LYS A 92 11.24 14.97 -8.94
N ALA A 93 11.22 14.70 -10.24
CA ALA A 93 12.08 15.39 -11.21
C ALA A 93 11.78 16.90 -11.31
N GLN A 94 10.51 17.29 -11.18
CA GLN A 94 10.09 18.70 -11.15
C GLN A 94 10.55 19.37 -9.86
N LEU A 95 10.38 18.72 -8.71
CA LEU A 95 10.81 19.22 -7.40
C LEU A 95 12.33 19.38 -7.31
N GLU A 96 13.12 18.42 -7.84
CA GLU A 96 14.58 18.51 -7.86
C GLU A 96 15.09 19.66 -8.74
N LYS A 97 14.43 19.87 -9.88
CA LYS A 97 14.81 20.94 -10.81
C LYS A 97 14.56 22.33 -10.24
N ASN A 98 13.49 22.51 -9.51
CA ASN A 98 13.11 23.80 -8.95
C ASN A 98 12.28 23.59 -7.66
N PRO A 99 12.93 23.38 -6.50
CA PRO A 99 12.24 23.17 -5.23
C PRO A 99 11.33 24.36 -4.88
N PRO A 100 9.99 24.20 -4.87
CA PRO A 100 9.08 25.35 -4.80
C PRO A 100 8.67 25.72 -3.39
N ASN A 101 8.79 24.79 -2.43
CA ASN A 101 8.20 24.91 -1.10
C ASN A 101 9.16 25.61 -0.12
N ARG A 102 8.65 25.92 1.05
CA ARG A 102 9.33 26.73 2.05
C ARG A 102 8.99 26.30 3.47
N VAL A 103 9.80 26.75 4.42
CA VAL A 103 9.47 26.72 5.85
C VAL A 103 9.19 28.16 6.27
N LEU A 104 8.02 28.38 6.86
CA LEU A 104 7.63 29.66 7.45
C LEU A 104 7.87 29.64 8.96
N MET A 105 8.21 30.78 9.50
CA MET A 105 8.24 31.10 10.93
C MET A 105 7.10 32.07 11.22
N LEU A 106 6.15 31.65 12.03
CA LEU A 106 5.03 32.48 12.48
C LEU A 106 5.28 33.01 13.89
N GLU A 107 4.96 34.28 14.09
CA GLU A 107 5.12 34.97 15.35
C GLU A 107 3.79 35.61 15.78
N ASP A 108 3.46 35.49 17.04
CA ASP A 108 2.40 36.21 17.76
C ASP A 108 3.07 37.38 18.46
N THR A 109 2.99 38.58 17.86
CA THR A 109 3.77 39.74 18.30
C THR A 109 3.08 40.51 19.40
N ASP A 110 1.76 40.40 19.57
CA ASP A 110 0.98 41.07 20.60
C ASP A 110 0.54 40.18 21.76
N GLY A 111 0.80 38.84 21.65
CA GLY A 111 0.62 37.89 22.73
C GLY A 111 -0.82 37.44 22.95
N ASP A 112 -1.70 37.62 21.96
CA ASP A 112 -3.12 37.26 22.06
C ASP A 112 -3.39 35.78 21.71
N GLY A 113 -2.38 35.02 21.27
CA GLY A 113 -2.46 33.63 20.87
C GLY A 113 -2.77 33.41 19.39
N ILE A 114 -2.86 34.52 18.61
CA ILE A 114 -3.09 34.52 17.16
C ILE A 114 -1.79 35.01 16.50
N TYR A 115 -1.32 34.27 15.50
CA TYR A 115 -0.14 34.72 14.77
C TYR A 115 -0.48 35.87 13.86
N ASP A 116 0.37 36.90 13.86
CA ASP A 116 0.18 38.13 13.10
C ASP A 116 1.35 38.50 12.17
N LYS A 117 2.44 37.70 12.25
CA LYS A 117 3.65 37.88 11.43
C LYS A 117 4.14 36.55 10.91
N SER A 118 4.50 36.49 9.62
CA SER A 118 5.08 35.36 8.94
C SER A 118 6.38 35.77 8.25
N THR A 119 7.45 35.01 8.48
CA THR A 119 8.75 35.18 7.83
C THR A 119 9.13 33.88 7.11
N VAL A 120 9.65 33.97 5.90
CA VAL A 120 10.20 32.78 5.22
C VAL A 120 11.51 32.42 5.87
N PHE A 121 11.51 31.41 6.75
CA PHE A 121 12.70 30.93 7.47
C PHE A 121 13.67 30.19 6.56
N ALA A 122 13.13 29.35 5.65
CA ALA A 122 13.91 28.67 4.63
C ALA A 122 13.09 28.50 3.35
N ASP A 123 13.65 28.89 2.21
CA ASP A 123 13.11 28.67 0.87
C ASP A 123 13.72 27.44 0.18
N LYS A 124 13.28 27.15 -1.04
CA LYS A 124 13.84 26.09 -1.91
C LYS A 124 13.87 24.72 -1.24
N MET A 125 12.82 24.38 -0.53
CA MET A 125 12.60 23.05 0.02
C MET A 125 11.83 22.21 -1.00
N THR A 126 12.15 20.93 -1.08
CA THR A 126 11.46 19.97 -1.97
C THR A 126 10.04 19.72 -1.49
N PHE A 127 9.91 19.16 -0.28
CA PHE A 127 8.61 18.89 0.33
C PHE A 127 8.78 18.76 1.86
N PRO A 128 8.80 19.89 2.62
CA PRO A 128 8.98 19.87 4.06
C PRO A 128 7.73 19.31 4.75
N GLN A 129 7.85 18.15 5.39
CA GLN A 129 6.75 17.39 6.01
C GLN A 129 7.06 17.07 7.48
N GLY A 130 7.40 18.06 8.25
CA GLY A 130 7.63 17.95 9.68
C GLY A 130 8.91 18.64 10.10
N ALA A 131 8.94 19.02 11.37
CA ALA A 131 10.07 19.74 11.94
C ALA A 131 10.17 19.48 13.45
N CYS A 132 11.37 19.72 13.98
CA CYS A 132 11.66 19.65 15.42
C CYS A 132 12.64 20.77 15.79
N TRP A 133 12.31 21.57 16.80
CA TRP A 133 13.22 22.58 17.34
C TRP A 133 14.10 21.97 18.41
N LEU A 134 15.41 22.12 18.27
CA LEU A 134 16.37 21.59 19.24
C LEU A 134 17.63 22.47 19.30
N ASN A 135 17.96 22.95 20.51
CA ASN A 135 19.20 23.68 20.77
C ASN A 135 19.49 24.84 19.80
N GLY A 136 18.48 25.65 19.49
CA GLY A 136 18.62 26.83 18.62
C GLY A 136 18.67 26.55 17.12
N SER A 137 18.33 25.36 16.72
CA SER A 137 18.23 24.95 15.30
C SER A 137 16.93 24.24 15.02
N LEU A 138 16.42 24.41 13.79
CA LEU A 138 15.27 23.69 13.28
C LEU A 138 15.74 22.46 12.50
N TYR A 139 15.24 21.29 12.84
CA TYR A 139 15.46 20.08 12.09
C TYR A 139 14.22 19.82 11.24
N VAL A 140 14.38 19.57 9.92
CA VAL A 140 13.27 19.45 8.97
C VAL A 140 13.46 18.22 8.08
N GLY A 141 12.38 17.42 7.97
CA GLY A 141 12.31 16.36 6.96
C GLY A 141 11.85 16.94 5.62
N SER A 142 12.75 17.01 4.66
CA SER A 142 12.44 17.41 3.29
C SER A 142 13.23 16.52 2.32
N PRO A 143 12.55 15.65 1.56
CA PRO A 143 13.22 14.65 0.75
C PRO A 143 14.30 15.24 -0.18
N PRO A 144 15.42 14.52 -0.41
CA PRO A 144 15.73 13.16 0.04
C PRO A 144 16.36 13.06 1.44
N SER A 145 16.25 14.10 2.30
CA SER A 145 17.14 14.26 3.46
C SER A 145 16.44 14.83 4.68
N LEU A 146 17.11 14.66 5.82
CA LEU A 146 16.89 15.47 7.00
C LEU A 146 17.86 16.65 6.99
N TRP A 147 17.33 17.83 7.26
CA TRP A 147 18.07 19.08 7.27
C TRP A 147 18.15 19.67 8.68
N LYS A 148 19.28 20.26 9.00
CA LYS A 148 19.44 21.14 10.16
C LYS A 148 19.58 22.58 9.65
N LEU A 149 18.66 23.44 10.06
CA LEU A 149 18.57 24.83 9.66
C LEU A 149 18.85 25.73 10.88
N THR A 150 19.81 26.62 10.77
CA THR A 150 20.20 27.49 11.88
C THR A 150 20.21 28.94 11.40
N ASP A 151 19.54 29.81 12.16
CA ASP A 151 19.60 31.26 12.07
C ASP A 151 20.70 31.71 13.02
N THR A 152 21.87 32.08 12.48
CA THR A 152 23.05 32.38 13.30
C THR A 152 23.15 33.86 13.71
N ASP A 153 22.46 34.74 13.01
CA ASP A 153 22.43 36.18 13.29
C ASP A 153 21.12 36.68 13.88
N ASN A 154 20.12 35.78 14.07
CA ASN A 154 18.78 36.03 14.62
C ASN A 154 17.98 37.04 13.78
N ASP A 155 18.10 37.01 12.45
CA ASP A 155 17.31 37.87 11.56
C ASP A 155 15.98 37.17 11.15
N GLY A 156 15.76 35.93 11.56
CA GLY A 156 14.57 35.14 11.29
C GLY A 156 14.68 34.32 10.01
N VAL A 157 15.87 34.20 9.43
CA VAL A 157 16.14 33.40 8.24
C VAL A 157 17.29 32.41 8.50
N ALA A 158 17.15 31.18 8.09
CA ALA A 158 18.22 30.18 8.23
C ALA A 158 19.34 30.46 7.24
N ASP A 159 20.48 30.95 7.76
CA ASP A 159 21.69 31.21 6.97
C ASP A 159 22.61 29.99 6.91
N LYS A 160 22.46 29.03 7.81
CA LYS A 160 23.18 27.77 7.78
C LYS A 160 22.25 26.61 7.56
N ARG A 161 22.51 25.82 6.50
CA ARG A 161 21.75 24.63 6.13
C ARG A 161 22.67 23.42 6.04
N GLU A 162 22.43 22.40 6.85
CA GLU A 162 23.22 21.18 6.95
C GLU A 162 22.35 19.98 6.66
N GLU A 163 22.76 19.17 5.69
CA GLU A 163 22.16 17.87 5.42
C GLU A 163 22.72 16.85 6.39
N ILE A 164 21.91 16.33 7.33
CA ILE A 164 22.40 15.48 8.41
C ILE A 164 22.27 13.99 8.14
N VAL A 165 21.24 13.58 7.42
CA VAL A 165 21.02 12.22 6.91
C VAL A 165 20.37 12.32 5.54
N THR A 166 20.80 11.48 4.60
CA THR A 166 20.30 11.45 3.23
C THR A 166 20.12 10.02 2.73
N GLY A 167 19.58 9.88 1.51
CA GLY A 167 19.45 8.58 0.85
C GLY A 167 18.03 8.03 0.81
N PHE A 168 17.02 8.86 1.04
CA PHE A 168 15.60 8.49 0.99
C PHE A 168 15.00 8.87 -0.36
N ASP A 169 14.53 7.87 -1.12
CA ASP A 169 13.81 8.14 -2.37
C ASP A 169 12.38 8.63 -2.07
N TYR A 170 11.75 9.33 -3.02
CA TYR A 170 10.50 10.01 -2.78
C TYR A 170 9.66 10.22 -4.05
N THR A 171 8.43 10.60 -3.86
CA THR A 171 7.46 10.85 -4.93
C THR A 171 7.10 12.32 -5.11
N GLY A 172 7.29 13.15 -4.10
CA GLY A 172 6.74 14.50 -4.00
C GLY A 172 5.30 14.51 -3.48
N ASN A 173 4.96 13.58 -2.60
CA ASN A 173 3.64 13.52 -1.96
C ASN A 173 3.73 13.07 -0.49
N ALA A 174 2.59 12.76 0.14
CA ALA A 174 2.50 12.38 1.55
C ALA A 174 3.23 11.09 1.94
N ALA A 175 3.73 10.30 1.00
CA ALA A 175 4.40 9.04 1.29
C ALA A 175 5.95 9.18 1.25
N ASP A 176 6.46 10.32 1.64
CA ASP A 176 7.90 10.62 1.60
C ASP A 176 8.49 10.63 3.02
N ILE A 177 9.27 11.64 3.41
CA ILE A 177 9.86 11.76 4.76
C ILE A 177 8.98 12.64 5.64
N HIS A 178 8.62 12.17 6.83
CA HIS A 178 7.91 12.94 7.86
C HIS A 178 8.73 13.06 9.14
N GLY A 179 8.71 14.22 9.77
CA GLY A 179 9.45 14.53 10.99
C GLY A 179 10.65 15.45 10.72
N PRO A 180 11.70 15.43 11.55
CA PRO A 180 11.93 14.51 12.65
C PRO A 180 11.18 14.85 13.94
N PHE A 181 11.13 13.88 14.85
CA PHE A 181 10.52 13.95 16.18
C PHE A 181 11.57 13.62 17.25
N LEU A 182 11.67 14.41 18.32
CA LEU A 182 12.65 14.21 19.37
C LEU A 182 12.12 13.27 20.46
N ASN A 183 12.76 12.13 20.65
CA ASN A 183 12.44 11.28 21.80
C ASN A 183 13.06 11.89 23.10
N PRO A 184 12.24 12.30 24.06
CA PRO A 184 12.72 13.00 25.27
C PRO A 184 13.51 12.09 26.21
N VAL A 185 13.41 10.78 26.09
CA VAL A 185 14.07 9.81 26.97
C VAL A 185 15.48 9.46 26.50
N ASN A 186 15.65 9.17 25.19
CA ASN A 186 16.95 8.79 24.65
C ASN A 186 17.68 9.91 23.88
N GLY A 187 17.00 11.05 23.62
CA GLY A 187 17.58 12.21 22.94
C GLY A 187 17.85 12.00 21.45
N ARG A 188 17.29 10.94 20.84
CA ARG A 188 17.43 10.67 19.42
C ARG A 188 16.34 11.38 18.61
N LEU A 189 16.66 11.75 17.40
CA LEU A 189 15.70 12.19 16.40
C LEU A 189 15.11 10.95 15.69
N TYR A 190 13.80 10.87 15.59
CA TYR A 190 13.08 9.84 14.86
C TYR A 190 12.37 10.44 13.65
N TRP A 191 12.24 9.71 12.57
CA TRP A 191 11.45 10.11 11.41
C TRP A 191 10.81 8.92 10.71
N CYS A 192 9.75 9.20 9.98
CA CYS A 192 9.04 8.23 9.16
C CYS A 192 9.52 8.33 7.71
N HIS A 193 9.54 7.21 7.00
CA HIS A 193 9.82 7.17 5.57
C HIS A 193 8.89 6.19 4.85
N GLY A 194 8.34 6.62 3.73
CA GLY A 194 7.40 5.85 2.92
C GLY A 194 8.07 4.86 1.95
N ARG A 195 7.26 4.27 1.09
CA ARG A 195 7.55 3.06 0.30
C ARG A 195 8.47 3.23 -0.93
N LYS A 196 9.03 4.38 -1.20
CA LYS A 196 9.84 4.58 -2.43
C LYS A 196 11.22 4.00 -2.36
N GLY A 197 11.61 3.57 -1.17
CA GLY A 197 12.90 2.95 -0.94
C GLY A 197 13.94 3.93 -0.45
N HIS A 198 15.05 3.37 -0.03
CA HIS A 198 16.16 4.12 0.55
C HIS A 198 17.47 3.40 0.28
N LYS A 199 18.54 4.18 0.38
CA LYS A 199 19.92 3.71 0.47
C LYS A 199 20.60 4.57 1.51
N VAL A 200 20.57 4.13 2.76
CA VAL A 200 21.03 4.89 3.91
C VAL A 200 22.34 4.34 4.43
N ALA A 201 23.30 5.22 4.67
CA ALA A 201 24.60 4.89 5.21
C ALA A 201 24.94 5.77 6.42
N GLN A 202 25.88 5.29 7.25
CA GLN A 202 26.53 6.07 8.28
C GLN A 202 27.43 7.16 7.65
N LYS A 203 27.86 8.12 8.44
CA LYS A 203 28.80 9.18 7.98
C LYS A 203 30.14 8.66 7.46
N ASP A 204 30.57 7.49 7.89
CA ASP A 204 31.78 6.83 7.41
C ASP A 204 31.57 6.01 6.12
N GLY A 205 30.33 5.98 5.59
CA GLY A 205 29.96 5.26 4.40
C GLY A 205 29.49 3.82 4.64
N THR A 206 29.47 3.34 5.89
CA THR A 206 28.94 2.01 6.22
C THR A 206 27.46 1.96 5.92
N LEU A 207 27.02 1.03 5.06
CA LEU A 207 25.63 0.84 4.68
C LEU A 207 24.81 0.39 5.91
N VAL A 208 23.69 1.08 6.16
CA VAL A 208 22.71 0.70 7.19
C VAL A 208 21.64 -0.20 6.60
N ASP A 209 21.00 0.24 5.52
CA ASP A 209 20.04 -0.55 4.74
C ASP A 209 19.86 0.04 3.33
N GLU A 210 19.56 -0.86 2.37
CA GLU A 210 19.18 -0.50 1.00
C GLU A 210 18.02 -1.40 0.57
N SER A 211 16.80 -0.86 0.58
CA SER A 211 15.61 -1.61 0.23
C SER A 211 14.44 -0.71 -0.19
N LEU A 212 13.31 -1.32 -0.56
CA LEU A 212 12.05 -0.62 -0.79
C LEU A 212 11.16 -0.57 0.47
N ALA A 213 11.65 -1.04 1.61
CA ALA A 213 10.90 -1.03 2.86
C ALA A 213 10.62 0.40 3.32
N CYS A 214 9.42 0.64 3.84
CA CYS A 214 9.10 1.85 4.57
C CYS A 214 9.31 1.64 6.08
N GLY A 215 9.37 2.70 6.87
CA GLY A 215 9.49 2.50 8.32
C GLY A 215 9.89 3.71 9.11
N ILE A 216 10.29 3.42 10.32
CA ILE A 216 10.74 4.40 11.31
C ILE A 216 12.25 4.31 11.45
N TRP A 217 12.90 5.45 11.38
CA TRP A 217 14.34 5.62 11.48
C TRP A 217 14.70 6.49 12.67
N SER A 218 15.93 6.39 13.13
CA SER A 218 16.45 7.29 14.16
C SER A 218 17.95 7.58 14.01
N CYS A 219 18.38 8.73 14.52
CA CYS A 219 19.81 9.07 14.65
C CYS A 219 20.05 9.97 15.86
N ARG A 220 21.31 10.20 16.20
CA ARG A 220 21.67 11.30 17.10
C ARG A 220 21.46 12.66 16.42
N PRO A 221 21.27 13.76 17.19
CA PRO A 221 21.02 15.08 16.61
C PRO A 221 22.15 15.61 15.70
N ASP A 222 23.35 15.07 15.82
CA ASP A 222 24.46 15.35 14.92
C ASP A 222 24.42 14.52 13.63
N GLY A 223 23.41 13.67 13.44
CA GLY A 223 23.28 12.75 12.31
C GLY A 223 24.15 11.50 12.39
N ALA A 224 24.82 11.25 13.50
CA ALA A 224 25.56 10.01 13.73
C ALA A 224 24.67 8.90 14.25
N ASP A 225 25.16 7.65 14.15
CA ASP A 225 24.48 6.47 14.66
C ASP A 225 23.06 6.31 14.08
N VAL A 226 22.99 6.34 12.74
CA VAL A 226 21.72 6.13 12.02
C VAL A 226 21.30 4.68 12.16
N GLN A 227 20.06 4.46 12.58
CA GLN A 227 19.47 3.15 12.77
C GLN A 227 18.03 3.13 12.22
N TRP A 228 17.63 2.02 11.63
CA TRP A 228 16.20 1.77 11.49
C TRP A 228 15.64 1.27 12.83
N HIS A 229 14.51 1.84 13.24
CA HIS A 229 13.81 1.44 14.46
C HIS A 229 12.82 0.31 14.14
N SER A 230 12.06 0.47 13.06
CA SER A 230 11.12 -0.52 12.55
C SER A 230 11.03 -0.38 11.03
N LEU A 231 10.96 -1.49 10.30
CA LEU A 231 10.85 -1.49 8.84
C LEU A 231 9.69 -2.36 8.35
N GLY A 232 9.44 -2.31 7.08
CA GLY A 232 8.50 -3.16 6.37
C GLY A 232 7.16 -2.48 6.10
N CYS A 233 6.38 -2.42 7.05
CA CYS A 233 5.02 -1.89 7.21
C CYS A 233 4.19 -1.60 5.94
N SER A 234 3.73 -0.38 5.75
CA SER A 234 2.62 -0.02 4.90
C SER A 234 3.04 0.87 3.74
N ASP A 235 2.11 1.68 3.30
CA ASP A 235 2.37 2.69 2.31
C ASP A 235 3.16 3.86 2.89
N ASN A 236 2.75 4.32 4.09
CA ASN A 236 3.22 5.56 4.66
C ASN A 236 3.04 5.59 6.18
N PRO A 237 4.06 5.30 6.99
CA PRO A 237 4.10 5.76 8.37
C PRO A 237 4.21 7.28 8.35
N VAL A 238 3.31 7.97 9.08
CA VAL A 238 3.16 9.42 8.95
C VAL A 238 3.79 10.15 10.11
N GLU A 239 3.43 9.80 11.34
CA GLU A 239 3.89 10.50 12.51
C GLU A 239 4.08 9.57 13.70
N VAL A 240 5.06 9.90 14.53
CA VAL A 240 5.31 9.25 15.81
C VAL A 240 5.47 10.28 16.92
N ASP A 241 5.04 9.91 18.11
CA ASP A 241 5.33 10.65 19.33
C ASP A 241 5.61 9.64 20.48
N PHE A 242 6.01 10.11 21.63
CA PHE A 242 6.63 9.29 22.68
C PHE A 242 5.85 9.36 23.97
N THR A 243 5.64 8.20 24.59
CA THR A 243 5.16 8.17 25.97
C THR A 243 6.20 8.79 26.93
N PRO A 244 5.81 9.14 28.15
CA PRO A 244 6.78 9.64 29.15
C PRO A 244 7.95 8.68 29.41
N GLU A 245 7.77 7.39 29.15
CA GLU A 245 8.80 6.36 29.27
C GLU A 245 9.59 6.11 27.99
N GLY A 246 9.24 6.80 26.88
CA GLY A 246 9.95 6.72 25.60
C GLY A 246 9.43 5.69 24.60
N ASP A 247 8.28 5.04 24.86
CA ASP A 247 7.67 4.12 23.90
C ASP A 247 7.23 4.90 22.66
N VAL A 248 7.48 4.35 21.47
CA VAL A 248 7.21 4.99 20.20
C VAL A 248 5.81 4.64 19.73
N ILE A 249 4.89 5.59 19.77
CA ILE A 249 3.51 5.42 19.30
C ILE A 249 3.31 6.27 18.06
N GLY A 250 2.64 5.75 17.05
CA GLY A 250 2.42 6.53 15.84
C GLY A 250 1.36 5.95 14.91
N VAL A 251 1.13 6.66 13.84
CA VAL A 251 0.09 6.35 12.86
C VAL A 251 0.67 6.04 11.50
N GLN A 252 -0.03 5.20 10.76
CA GLN A 252 0.33 4.89 9.39
C GLN A 252 -0.88 4.78 8.47
N ASN A 253 -0.71 5.25 7.25
CA ASN A 253 -1.66 5.06 6.17
C ASN A 253 -1.54 3.67 5.56
N LEU A 254 -2.70 3.07 5.30
CA LEU A 254 -2.90 1.87 4.49
C LEU A 254 -2.04 0.67 4.93
N TYR A 255 -2.36 0.14 6.10
CA TYR A 255 -1.89 -1.17 6.49
C TYR A 255 -2.61 -2.24 5.66
N TYR A 256 -1.87 -3.05 4.90
CA TYR A 256 -2.44 -3.98 3.93
C TYR A 256 -2.82 -5.35 4.46
N SER A 257 -2.41 -5.70 5.65
CA SER A 257 -2.91 -6.91 6.30
C SER A 257 -4.40 -6.77 6.64
N GLN A 258 -5.15 -7.85 6.55
CA GLN A 258 -6.58 -7.82 6.87
C GLN A 258 -6.83 -7.65 8.38
N PRO A 259 -7.79 -6.84 8.81
CA PRO A 259 -8.58 -5.90 8.00
C PRO A 259 -7.75 -4.72 7.52
N ARG A 260 -7.94 -4.36 6.26
CA ARG A 260 -7.23 -3.26 5.62
C ARG A 260 -7.68 -1.91 6.17
N GLY A 261 -6.77 -0.97 6.33
CA GLY A 261 -7.09 0.39 6.81
C GLY A 261 -5.87 1.11 7.37
N ASP A 262 -6.10 2.36 7.78
CA ASP A 262 -5.12 3.16 8.48
C ASP A 262 -5.04 2.71 9.95
N THR A 263 -3.86 2.75 10.56
CA THR A 263 -3.67 2.12 11.87
C THR A 263 -2.89 2.98 12.84
N LEU A 264 -3.17 2.75 14.14
CA LEU A 264 -2.35 3.18 15.26
C LEU A 264 -1.43 2.03 15.67
N ILE A 265 -0.15 2.30 15.83
CA ILE A 265 0.88 1.30 16.09
C ILE A 265 1.74 1.71 17.28
N HIS A 266 2.08 0.74 18.11
CA HIS A 266 3.22 0.80 19.01
C HIS A 266 4.43 0.25 18.23
N TRP A 267 5.29 1.14 17.77
CA TRP A 267 6.46 0.79 16.98
C TRP A 267 7.54 0.18 17.87
N LEU A 268 7.83 -1.08 17.67
CA LEU A 268 8.78 -1.84 18.47
C LEU A 268 10.14 -1.85 17.81
N TYR A 269 11.20 -1.70 18.58
CA TYR A 269 12.57 -1.73 18.06
C TYR A 269 12.88 -3.08 17.41
N GLY A 270 13.43 -3.05 16.19
CA GLY A 270 13.69 -4.25 15.39
C GLY A 270 12.42 -4.88 14.79
N GLY A 271 11.27 -4.23 14.92
CA GLY A 271 10.00 -4.72 14.37
C GLY A 271 9.98 -4.70 12.85
N VAL A 272 9.70 -5.86 12.23
CA VAL A 272 9.49 -5.98 10.78
C VAL A 272 8.01 -6.17 10.52
N TYR A 273 7.34 -5.07 10.19
CA TYR A 273 5.90 -5.04 9.97
C TYR A 273 5.59 -5.53 8.55
N GLU A 274 4.68 -6.49 8.46
CA GLU A 274 4.33 -7.12 7.22
C GLU A 274 3.51 -6.19 6.32
N ARG A 275 3.96 -6.06 5.08
CA ARG A 275 3.16 -5.54 4.00
C ARG A 275 3.13 -6.59 2.90
N ALA A 276 1.94 -7.11 2.62
CA ALA A 276 1.77 -8.23 1.71
C ALA A 276 2.31 -7.97 0.29
N ASP A 277 2.33 -6.69 -0.16
CA ASP A 277 2.85 -6.29 -1.46
C ASP A 277 4.37 -6.01 -1.48
N GLN A 278 5.02 -6.02 -0.33
CA GLN A 278 6.45 -5.71 -0.22
C GLN A 278 7.27 -6.79 0.50
N LEU A 279 6.77 -8.00 0.58
CA LEU A 279 7.47 -9.11 1.25
C LEU A 279 8.89 -9.30 0.70
N LYS A 280 9.07 -9.10 -0.61
CA LYS A 280 10.39 -9.14 -1.22
C LYS A 280 11.32 -8.01 -0.73
N ALA A 281 10.77 -6.84 -0.41
CA ALA A 281 11.56 -5.71 0.11
C ALA A 281 12.07 -5.95 1.53
N ILE A 282 11.48 -6.87 2.28
CA ILE A 282 11.81 -7.18 3.67
C ILE A 282 12.34 -8.61 3.87
N GLU A 283 12.55 -9.37 2.80
CA GLU A 283 13.01 -10.77 2.90
C GLU A 283 14.40 -10.91 3.54
N HIS A 284 15.22 -9.85 3.45
CA HIS A 284 16.57 -9.79 4.04
C HIS A 284 16.56 -9.39 5.52
N LEU A 285 15.42 -8.97 6.06
CA LEU A 285 15.32 -8.51 7.45
C LEU A 285 15.00 -9.67 8.40
N PRO A 286 15.62 -9.71 9.58
CA PRO A 286 15.30 -10.73 10.59
C PRO A 286 13.88 -10.53 11.12
N ARG A 287 13.03 -11.55 10.98
CA ARG A 287 11.64 -11.50 11.44
C ARG A 287 11.47 -12.32 12.72
N THR A 288 10.76 -11.76 13.67
CA THR A 288 10.47 -12.39 14.96
C THR A 288 9.07 -13.03 14.99
N LEU A 289 8.09 -12.35 14.41
CA LEU A 289 6.69 -12.79 14.35
C LEU A 289 6.24 -12.91 12.89
N GLU A 290 5.25 -13.77 12.63
CA GLU A 290 4.58 -13.83 11.31
C GLU A 290 3.87 -12.50 10.99
N LYS A 291 3.25 -11.91 12.02
CA LYS A 291 2.52 -10.63 11.91
C LYS A 291 2.77 -9.80 13.15
N MET A 292 3.29 -8.59 12.95
CA MET A 292 3.45 -7.63 14.04
C MET A 292 2.08 -7.08 14.49
N PRO A 293 1.88 -6.87 15.80
CA PRO A 293 0.61 -6.38 16.32
C PRO A 293 0.38 -4.91 15.94
N VAL A 294 -0.87 -4.55 15.68
CA VAL A 294 -1.35 -3.16 15.59
C VAL A 294 -2.31 -2.89 16.74
N MET A 295 -2.34 -1.64 17.24
CA MET A 295 -3.15 -1.27 18.38
C MET A 295 -4.61 -1.00 18.00
N TYR A 296 -4.83 -0.32 16.86
CA TYR A 296 -6.15 0.08 16.39
C TYR A 296 -6.19 0.23 14.87
N ASN A 297 -7.35 -0.02 14.25
CA ASN A 297 -7.59 0.18 12.83
C ASN A 297 -8.73 1.18 12.64
N PHE A 298 -8.42 2.34 12.08
CA PHE A 298 -9.37 3.44 11.83
C PHE A 298 -10.25 3.20 10.58
N GLY A 299 -9.95 2.19 9.76
CA GLY A 299 -10.48 2.10 8.40
C GLY A 299 -9.75 3.07 7.46
N HIS A 300 -10.43 3.52 6.41
CA HIS A 300 -9.84 4.40 5.39
C HIS A 300 -10.17 5.87 5.67
N VAL A 301 -9.43 6.50 6.56
CA VAL A 301 -9.63 7.89 6.99
C VAL A 301 -8.51 8.84 6.56
N ALA A 302 -7.41 8.29 6.03
CA ALA A 302 -6.15 8.97 5.79
C ALA A 302 -5.65 9.66 7.08
N VAL A 303 -5.18 8.85 8.03
CA VAL A 303 -4.53 9.39 9.23
C VAL A 303 -3.32 10.23 8.82
N SER A 304 -3.08 11.32 9.53
CA SER A 304 -1.96 12.22 9.27
C SER A 304 -1.26 12.57 10.58
N GLY A 305 -1.27 13.83 11.02
CA GLY A 305 -0.58 14.26 12.22
C GLY A 305 -1.09 13.62 13.52
N ALA A 306 -0.21 13.44 14.47
CA ALA A 306 -0.55 12.87 15.78
C ALA A 306 0.40 13.31 16.89
N CYS A 307 -0.13 13.59 18.08
CA CYS A 307 0.69 13.92 19.25
C CYS A 307 0.08 13.41 20.55
N PHE A 308 0.92 13.22 21.56
CA PHE A 308 0.42 13.11 22.92
C PHE A 308 -0.09 14.46 23.42
N TRP A 309 -1.22 14.44 24.12
CA TRP A 309 -1.77 15.61 24.76
C TRP A 309 -1.65 15.48 26.29
N HIS A 310 -0.64 16.13 26.85
CA HIS A 310 -0.29 16.03 28.27
C HIS A 310 -1.23 16.82 29.20
N GLY A 311 -1.83 17.88 28.66
CA GLY A 311 -2.80 18.71 29.41
C GLY A 311 -4.15 18.03 29.69
N PHE A 312 -4.40 16.86 29.09
CA PHE A 312 -5.67 16.15 29.23
C PHE A 312 -5.51 14.83 29.98
N GLY A 313 -6.13 14.73 31.12
CA GLY A 313 -6.29 13.45 31.79
C GLY A 313 -6.03 13.48 33.30
N SER A 314 -6.91 12.86 34.07
CA SER A 314 -6.70 12.47 35.44
C SER A 314 -6.58 10.96 35.47
N GLY A 315 -5.39 10.43 35.61
CA GLY A 315 -5.24 9.00 35.82
C GLY A 315 -4.12 8.31 35.05
N LYS A 316 -4.24 6.99 34.84
CA LYS A 316 -3.24 6.15 34.15
C LYS A 316 -3.36 6.12 32.63
N ALA A 317 -4.43 6.68 32.07
CA ALA A 317 -4.67 6.71 30.64
C ALA A 317 -3.91 7.88 29.99
N LEU A 318 -3.24 7.60 28.87
CA LEU A 318 -2.60 8.59 28.02
C LEU A 318 -3.59 9.05 26.94
N SER A 319 -3.53 10.32 26.55
CA SER A 319 -4.33 10.87 25.44
C SER A 319 -3.43 11.08 24.24
N PHE A 320 -3.73 10.41 23.13
CA PHE A 320 -3.03 10.54 21.88
C PHE A 320 -3.99 11.09 20.82
N MET A 321 -3.69 12.26 20.27
CA MET A 321 -4.52 12.95 19.31
C MET A 321 -4.13 12.52 17.90
N VAL A 322 -5.10 12.29 17.01
CA VAL A 322 -4.86 11.85 15.62
C VAL A 322 -5.76 12.62 14.68
N THR A 323 -5.19 13.19 13.63
CA THR A 323 -5.94 13.85 12.56
C THR A 323 -6.41 12.84 11.51
N HIS A 324 -7.64 12.99 11.08
CA HIS A 324 -8.24 12.24 9.97
C HIS A 324 -8.45 13.17 8.78
N PHE A 325 -7.54 13.14 7.83
CA PHE A 325 -7.52 14.03 6.68
C PHE A 325 -8.81 13.96 5.86
N ASN A 326 -9.26 12.76 5.48
CA ASN A 326 -10.40 12.57 4.58
C ASN A 326 -11.76 12.77 5.27
N THR A 327 -11.82 12.69 6.59
CA THR A 327 -13.07 12.79 7.34
C THR A 327 -13.17 14.05 8.17
N GLN A 328 -12.19 14.98 8.04
CA GLN A 328 -12.15 16.29 8.70
C GLN A 328 -12.34 16.21 10.21
N ARG A 329 -11.66 15.24 10.85
CA ARG A 329 -11.76 14.99 12.28
C ARG A 329 -10.41 15.13 12.97
N LEU A 330 -10.47 15.49 14.24
CA LEU A 330 -9.44 15.22 15.23
C LEU A 330 -10.04 14.24 16.22
N VAL A 331 -9.44 13.08 16.36
CA VAL A 331 -9.88 12.06 17.33
C VAL A 331 -8.90 11.95 18.47
N ARG A 332 -9.40 11.61 19.66
CA ARG A 332 -8.61 11.33 20.86
C ARG A 332 -8.58 9.82 21.08
N MET A 333 -7.40 9.26 21.00
CA MET A 333 -7.15 7.88 21.37
C MET A 333 -6.82 7.83 22.85
N GLU A 334 -7.65 7.13 23.63
CA GLU A 334 -7.38 6.84 25.02
C GLU A 334 -6.55 5.56 25.11
N LEU A 335 -5.30 5.68 25.55
CA LEU A 335 -4.36 4.57 25.67
C LEU A 335 -4.25 4.14 27.13
N THR A 336 -4.61 2.89 27.39
CA THR A 336 -4.48 2.28 28.73
C THR A 336 -3.51 1.10 28.66
N PRO A 337 -2.64 0.91 29.68
CA PRO A 337 -1.75 -0.24 29.73
C PRO A 337 -2.49 -1.57 29.54
N ASP A 338 -1.97 -2.43 28.64
CA ASP A 338 -2.51 -3.76 28.37
C ASP A 338 -1.35 -4.74 28.07
N GLY A 339 -1.07 -5.64 28.99
CA GLY A 339 0.12 -6.49 28.90
C GLY A 339 1.40 -5.67 28.83
N SER A 340 2.21 -5.90 27.80
CA SER A 340 3.45 -5.17 27.52
C SER A 340 3.27 -3.93 26.65
N THR A 341 2.06 -3.67 26.16
CA THR A 341 1.70 -2.55 25.29
C THR A 341 0.50 -1.76 25.83
N TYR A 342 -0.32 -1.21 24.95
CA TYR A 342 -1.48 -0.41 25.26
C TYR A 342 -2.72 -0.88 24.48
N ARG A 343 -3.87 -0.77 25.12
CA ARG A 343 -5.17 -0.84 24.45
C ARG A 343 -5.62 0.58 24.11
N ALA A 344 -6.08 0.77 22.87
CA ALA A 344 -6.54 2.05 22.37
C ALA A 344 -8.07 2.07 22.23
N VAL A 345 -8.68 3.19 22.60
CA VAL A 345 -10.11 3.47 22.41
C VAL A 345 -10.26 4.83 21.73
N GLU A 346 -10.93 4.86 20.56
CA GLU A 346 -11.19 6.08 19.81
C GLU A 346 -12.35 6.87 20.39
N ASN A 347 -12.17 8.17 20.55
CA ASN A 347 -13.19 9.15 20.95
C ASN A 347 -13.15 10.31 19.96
N GLU A 348 -14.27 10.65 19.32
CA GLU A 348 -14.37 11.85 18.50
C GLU A 348 -14.15 13.09 19.39
N PHE A 349 -13.29 14.01 18.93
CA PHE A 349 -12.97 15.22 19.69
C PHE A 349 -13.36 16.49 18.93
N LEU A 350 -12.96 16.63 17.68
CA LEU A 350 -13.38 17.75 16.81
C LEU A 350 -13.86 17.19 15.47
N LYS A 351 -15.01 17.69 15.01
CA LYS A 351 -15.51 17.47 13.65
C LYS A 351 -15.67 18.80 12.95
N LEU A 352 -15.03 18.98 11.79
CA LEU A 352 -15.17 20.12 10.91
C LEU A 352 -16.14 19.78 9.77
N HIS A 353 -17.15 20.64 9.54
CA HIS A 353 -18.22 20.36 8.58
C HIS A 353 -17.98 21.01 7.19
N ASN A 354 -16.74 21.00 6.75
CA ASN A 354 -16.36 21.44 5.42
C ASN A 354 -15.47 20.37 4.76
N PRO A 355 -15.90 19.72 3.67
CA PRO A 355 -15.14 18.64 3.02
C PRO A 355 -13.84 19.10 2.35
N ASP A 356 -13.61 20.41 2.22
CA ASP A 356 -12.39 20.97 1.66
C ASP A 356 -11.34 21.32 2.73
N ILE A 357 -11.64 21.07 4.00
CA ILE A 357 -10.69 21.14 5.12
C ILE A 357 -9.99 19.79 5.26
N HIS A 358 -8.67 19.82 5.35
CA HIS A 358 -7.86 18.63 5.42
C HIS A 358 -6.82 18.74 6.54
N PRO A 359 -7.15 18.28 7.78
CA PRO A 359 -6.23 18.29 8.90
C PRO A 359 -5.00 17.40 8.62
N THR A 360 -3.82 18.01 8.61
CA THR A 360 -2.55 17.31 8.32
C THR A 360 -1.69 17.12 9.54
N ASP A 361 -1.79 18.01 10.56
CA ASP A 361 -0.95 17.93 11.72
C ASP A 361 -1.68 18.45 12.96
N VAL A 362 -1.26 17.95 14.14
CA VAL A 362 -1.72 18.43 15.44
C VAL A 362 -0.57 18.40 16.42
N MET A 363 -0.41 19.48 17.20
CA MET A 363 0.63 19.58 18.23
C MET A 363 0.13 20.29 19.47
N GLU A 364 0.65 19.90 20.64
CA GLU A 364 0.39 20.60 21.91
C GLU A 364 1.27 21.85 22.01
N ASP A 365 0.68 22.97 22.38
CA ASP A 365 1.43 24.15 22.81
C ASP A 365 1.81 23.95 24.30
N PRO A 366 3.10 23.73 24.61
CA PRO A 366 3.50 23.43 25.99
C PRO A 366 3.34 24.61 26.94
N ARG A 367 3.08 25.82 26.45
CA ARG A 367 2.93 27.04 27.26
C ARG A 367 1.59 27.11 27.98
N ASP A 368 0.52 26.60 27.34
CA ASP A 368 -0.85 26.69 27.85
C ASP A 368 -1.67 25.39 27.71
N GLY A 369 -1.11 24.36 27.10
CA GLY A 369 -1.79 23.07 26.84
C GLY A 369 -2.86 23.12 25.75
N SER A 370 -2.92 24.20 24.97
CA SER A 370 -3.78 24.25 23.78
C SER A 370 -3.23 23.34 22.69
N LEU A 371 -4.10 22.93 21.75
CA LEU A 371 -3.69 22.20 20.57
C LEU A 371 -3.70 23.12 19.36
N LEU A 372 -2.63 23.08 18.57
CA LEU A 372 -2.61 23.66 17.22
C LEU A 372 -2.96 22.57 16.21
N LEU A 373 -3.92 22.85 15.34
CA LEU A 373 -4.38 21.94 14.28
C LEU A 373 -4.08 22.58 12.94
N ILE A 374 -3.28 21.94 12.11
CA ILE A 374 -2.91 22.41 10.78
C ILE A 374 -3.88 21.82 9.75
N ASP A 375 -4.46 22.67 8.94
CA ASP A 375 -5.29 22.37 7.77
C ASP A 375 -4.56 22.82 6.51
N THR A 376 -4.24 21.89 5.64
CA THR A 376 -3.50 22.21 4.40
C THR A 376 -4.37 22.76 3.27
N GLY A 377 -5.69 22.80 3.43
CA GLY A 377 -6.62 23.23 2.40
C GLY A 377 -6.84 22.16 1.31
N GLY A 378 -7.27 22.57 0.13
CA GLY A 378 -7.75 21.68 -0.92
C GLY A 378 -6.71 21.25 -1.97
N TRP A 379 -5.49 21.76 -1.94
CA TRP A 379 -4.52 21.58 -3.03
C TRP A 379 -4.00 20.15 -3.18
N PHE A 380 -3.95 19.41 -2.10
CA PHE A 380 -3.20 18.17 -2.01
C PHE A 380 -3.97 16.99 -2.62
N ARG A 381 -3.36 16.32 -3.59
CA ARG A 381 -3.88 15.08 -4.17
C ARG A 381 -3.30 13.91 -3.42
N ILE A 382 -4.10 13.29 -2.57
CA ILE A 382 -3.72 12.05 -1.90
C ILE A 382 -4.02 10.85 -2.79
N GLY A 383 -3.10 9.90 -2.82
CA GLY A 383 -3.26 8.62 -3.51
C GLY A 383 -3.96 7.53 -2.71
N CYS A 384 -4.82 7.84 -1.72
CA CYS A 384 -5.58 6.82 -0.99
C CYS A 384 -6.94 6.54 -1.67
N PRO A 385 -7.63 5.44 -1.33
CA PRO A 385 -8.90 5.06 -1.98
C PRO A 385 -9.99 6.12 -1.93
N SER A 386 -9.89 7.05 -0.99
CA SER A 386 -10.79 8.18 -0.80
C SER A 386 -10.23 9.50 -1.30
N SER A 387 -9.15 9.50 -2.10
CA SER A 387 -8.46 10.72 -2.52
C SER A 387 -9.39 11.73 -3.18
N LEU A 388 -9.15 13.00 -2.84
CA LEU A 388 -9.91 14.14 -3.32
C LEU A 388 -9.25 14.71 -4.58
N MET A 389 -10.00 15.49 -5.33
CA MET A 389 -9.44 16.29 -6.41
C MET A 389 -8.63 17.45 -5.84
N ALA A 390 -7.51 17.80 -6.47
CA ALA A 390 -6.74 18.96 -6.11
C ALA A 390 -7.55 20.25 -6.40
N LYS A 391 -7.68 21.11 -5.39
CA LYS A 391 -8.35 22.42 -5.43
C LYS A 391 -7.36 23.45 -4.87
N SER A 392 -6.39 23.86 -5.67
CA SER A 392 -5.29 24.72 -5.24
C SER A 392 -5.71 26.16 -4.87
N ASP A 393 -6.92 26.53 -5.21
CA ASP A 393 -7.55 27.80 -4.82
C ASP A 393 -8.13 27.77 -3.40
N ILE A 394 -8.24 26.61 -2.76
CA ILE A 394 -8.69 26.48 -1.37
C ILE A 394 -7.46 26.44 -0.47
N LEU A 395 -7.19 27.58 0.14
CA LEU A 395 -6.04 27.78 1.00
C LEU A 395 -6.23 27.13 2.36
N GLY A 396 -5.11 26.76 2.98
CA GLY A 396 -5.08 26.17 4.32
C GLY A 396 -5.16 27.20 5.44
N ALA A 397 -5.21 26.69 6.66
CA ALA A 397 -5.31 27.47 7.89
C ALA A 397 -4.69 26.73 9.07
N ILE A 398 -4.48 27.42 10.18
CA ILE A 398 -4.06 26.84 11.45
C ILE A 398 -5.08 27.23 12.50
N TYR A 399 -5.65 26.26 13.15
CA TYR A 399 -6.62 26.44 14.22
C TYR A 399 -5.96 26.19 15.57
N ARG A 400 -6.44 26.90 16.61
CA ARG A 400 -6.07 26.68 18.01
C ARG A 400 -7.29 26.18 18.78
N ILE A 401 -7.15 25.07 19.49
CA ILE A 401 -8.17 24.53 20.39
C ILE A 401 -7.74 24.84 21.81
N LYS A 402 -8.45 25.75 22.46
CA LYS A 402 -8.14 26.20 23.82
C LYS A 402 -9.09 25.56 24.83
N PRO A 403 -8.60 25.08 25.97
CA PRO A 403 -9.47 24.78 27.11
C PRO A 403 -10.02 26.10 27.68
N VAL A 404 -11.34 26.18 27.89
CA VAL A 404 -12.00 27.36 28.48
C VAL A 404 -11.54 27.60 29.93
N LYS A 405 -11.14 26.54 30.64
CA LYS A 405 -10.50 26.63 31.94
C LYS A 405 -9.06 26.14 31.80
N PRO A 406 -8.09 26.88 32.38
CA PRO A 406 -6.70 26.45 32.36
C PRO A 406 -6.56 25.00 32.81
N LEU A 407 -5.95 24.17 32.01
CA LEU A 407 -5.60 22.80 32.41
C LEU A 407 -4.49 22.89 33.45
N LYS A 408 -4.55 22.05 34.51
CA LYS A 408 -3.40 21.89 35.40
C LYS A 408 -2.31 21.21 34.57
N HIS A 409 -1.29 21.95 34.14
CA HIS A 409 -0.14 21.41 33.45
C HIS A 409 0.44 20.24 34.24
N LEU A 410 0.27 19.06 33.76
CA LEU A 410 1.16 17.95 34.06
C LEU A 410 2.39 18.18 33.18
N VAL A 411 3.38 18.92 33.71
CA VAL A 411 4.70 18.99 33.09
C VAL A 411 5.08 17.55 32.77
N ALA A 412 5.31 17.24 31.51
CA ALA A 412 5.87 15.96 31.15
C ALA A 412 7.13 15.78 32.01
N ALA A 413 7.11 14.82 32.91
CA ALA A 413 8.25 14.51 33.77
C ALA A 413 9.32 13.80 32.94
N GLY A 414 9.80 14.49 31.91
CA GLY A 414 10.74 14.01 30.90
C GLY A 414 12.05 14.78 30.87
N SER A 415 12.60 15.12 32.03
CA SER A 415 14.01 15.53 32.09
C SER A 415 14.84 14.50 32.85
N GLY A 416 14.72 13.28 32.45
CA GLY A 416 15.54 12.21 33.01
C GLY A 416 16.35 11.55 31.92
N THR A 417 17.60 11.86 31.82
CA THR A 417 18.64 10.99 31.27
C THR A 417 18.62 9.65 32.00
N LEU A 418 17.57 8.88 31.79
CA LEU A 418 17.47 7.52 32.29
C LEU A 418 18.06 6.54 31.27
N ARG A 419 19.36 6.71 30.91
CA ARG A 419 20.17 5.54 30.61
C ARG A 419 20.24 4.75 31.91
N LYS A 420 19.32 3.81 32.10
CA LYS A 420 19.42 2.90 33.24
C LYS A 420 20.77 2.22 33.16
N ASN A 421 21.47 2.17 34.28
CA ASN A 421 22.68 1.36 34.44
C ASN A 421 22.39 -0.07 33.89
N PRO A 422 23.28 -0.72 33.12
CA PRO A 422 23.09 -2.05 32.59
C PRO A 422 22.59 -3.08 33.61
N GLN A 423 23.08 -3.03 34.86
CA GLN A 423 22.62 -3.91 35.93
C GLN A 423 21.14 -3.69 36.29
N ALA A 424 20.66 -2.46 36.21
CA ALA A 424 19.24 -2.14 36.45
C ALA A 424 18.36 -2.71 35.29
N LEU A 425 18.81 -2.60 34.04
CA LEU A 425 18.12 -3.19 32.89
C LEU A 425 18.05 -4.72 33.01
N ILE A 426 19.14 -5.37 33.38
CA ILE A 426 19.18 -6.82 33.59
C ILE A 426 18.25 -7.25 34.72
N ALA A 427 18.16 -6.45 35.81
CA ALA A 427 17.21 -6.70 36.88
C ALA A 427 15.75 -6.54 36.41
N ASP A 428 15.48 -5.54 35.56
CA ASP A 428 14.17 -5.28 34.98
C ASP A 428 13.68 -6.41 34.04
N LEU A 429 14.57 -7.23 33.45
CA LEU A 429 14.18 -8.45 32.74
C LEU A 429 13.40 -9.44 33.61
N GLY A 430 13.63 -9.43 34.92
CA GLY A 430 12.89 -10.21 35.91
C GLY A 430 11.67 -9.53 36.51
N SER A 431 11.28 -8.36 36.00
CA SER A 431 10.15 -7.58 36.51
C SER A 431 8.83 -8.35 36.34
N LYS A 432 7.89 -8.11 37.29
CA LYS A 432 6.52 -8.60 37.15
C LYS A 432 5.66 -7.74 36.19
N SER A 433 6.14 -6.55 35.81
CA SER A 433 5.48 -5.69 34.84
C SER A 433 5.96 -6.04 33.41
N PRO A 434 5.07 -6.54 32.55
CA PRO A 434 5.44 -6.83 31.16
C PRO A 434 6.00 -5.62 30.38
N GLN A 435 5.48 -4.41 30.68
CA GLN A 435 5.98 -3.17 30.05
C GLN A 435 7.42 -2.86 30.49
N VAL A 436 7.75 -3.05 31.76
CA VAL A 436 9.12 -2.85 32.25
C VAL A 436 10.07 -3.87 31.64
N GLN A 437 9.64 -5.13 31.54
CA GLN A 437 10.42 -6.19 30.86
C GLN A 437 10.68 -5.83 29.41
N ARG A 438 9.62 -5.44 28.66
CA ARG A 438 9.74 -5.08 27.25
C ARG A 438 10.74 -3.94 27.03
N ARG A 439 10.58 -2.83 27.80
CA ARG A 439 11.50 -1.68 27.70
C ARG A 439 12.94 -2.05 28.01
N ALA A 440 13.16 -2.92 28.97
CA ALA A 440 14.50 -3.41 29.29
C ALA A 440 15.08 -4.24 28.13
N LEU A 441 14.29 -5.13 27.52
CA LEU A 441 14.69 -5.93 26.35
C LEU A 441 15.02 -5.04 25.16
N GLU A 442 14.18 -4.06 24.83
CA GLU A 442 14.41 -3.16 23.71
C GLU A 442 15.62 -2.25 23.91
N THR A 443 15.79 -1.71 25.13
CA THR A 443 16.96 -0.88 25.47
C THR A 443 18.25 -1.69 25.35
N LEU A 444 18.26 -2.93 25.85
CA LEU A 444 19.39 -3.83 25.69
C LEU A 444 19.65 -4.20 24.23
N ALA A 445 18.60 -4.36 23.42
CA ALA A 445 18.74 -4.65 22.00
C ALA A 445 19.25 -3.43 21.21
N GLN A 446 18.81 -2.22 21.54
CA GLN A 446 19.22 -0.99 20.85
C GLN A 446 20.64 -0.52 21.23
N ASP A 447 20.99 -0.61 22.51
CA ASP A 447 22.24 -0.09 23.08
C ASP A 447 22.95 -1.17 23.92
N MET A 448 23.30 -2.32 23.31
CA MET A 448 24.06 -3.34 24.04
C MET A 448 25.40 -2.76 24.52
N PRO A 449 25.64 -2.62 25.83
CA PRO A 449 26.89 -2.07 26.32
C PRO A 449 28.08 -2.95 25.92
N GLU A 450 29.18 -2.36 25.46
CA GLU A 450 30.41 -3.08 25.09
C GLU A 450 30.94 -4.00 26.21
N ASN A 451 30.60 -3.71 27.45
CA ASN A 451 30.96 -4.49 28.65
C ASN A 451 29.94 -5.57 29.05
N ALA A 452 28.85 -5.76 28.30
CA ALA A 452 27.80 -6.73 28.62
C ALA A 452 28.29 -8.19 28.57
N SER A 453 29.48 -8.47 28.04
CA SER A 453 30.08 -9.82 28.03
C SER A 453 30.13 -10.50 29.40
N LYS A 454 30.25 -9.74 30.49
CA LYS A 454 30.23 -10.26 31.85
C LYS A 454 28.83 -10.68 32.31
N ASP A 455 27.81 -10.12 31.75
CA ASP A 455 26.40 -10.32 32.13
C ASP A 455 25.66 -11.27 31.16
N HIS A 456 26.30 -11.70 30.06
CA HIS A 456 25.70 -12.59 29.04
C HIS A 456 25.08 -13.85 29.67
N ALA A 457 25.73 -14.47 30.63
CA ALA A 457 25.20 -15.67 31.28
C ALA A 457 23.91 -15.40 32.05
N VAL A 458 23.75 -14.22 32.64
CA VAL A 458 22.53 -13.82 33.36
C VAL A 458 21.43 -13.52 32.36
N ILE A 459 21.73 -12.74 31.30
CA ILE A 459 20.80 -12.42 30.23
C ILE A 459 20.32 -13.71 29.55
N ALA A 460 21.23 -14.61 29.17
CA ALA A 460 20.90 -15.89 28.54
C ALA A 460 19.96 -16.76 29.42
N ARG A 461 20.22 -16.80 30.71
CA ARG A 461 19.34 -17.54 31.64
C ARG A 461 17.94 -16.95 31.68
N GLN A 462 17.82 -15.63 31.75
CA GLN A 462 16.54 -14.95 31.80
C GLN A 462 15.79 -15.08 30.45
N LEU A 463 16.50 -14.95 29.30
CA LEU A 463 15.91 -15.16 27.98
C LEU A 463 15.34 -16.58 27.83
N ARG A 464 16.09 -17.63 28.25
CA ARG A 464 15.58 -19.01 28.21
C ARG A 464 14.34 -19.21 29.06
N GLN A 465 14.20 -18.49 30.18
CA GLN A 465 12.99 -18.51 31.01
C GLN A 465 11.84 -17.82 30.30
N LEU A 466 12.09 -16.65 29.68
CA LEU A 466 11.09 -15.91 28.94
C LEU A 466 10.60 -16.65 27.69
N LEU A 467 11.50 -17.32 26.96
CA LEU A 467 11.13 -18.13 25.79
C LEU A 467 10.12 -19.24 26.13
N ARG A 468 10.10 -19.72 27.39
CA ARG A 468 9.14 -20.73 27.91
C ARG A 468 7.91 -20.10 28.59
N ALA A 469 7.90 -18.79 28.81
CA ALA A 469 6.81 -18.13 29.50
C ALA A 469 5.59 -17.89 28.58
N SER A 470 4.43 -17.63 29.20
CA SER A 470 3.29 -17.07 28.45
C SER A 470 3.56 -15.60 28.18
N LEU A 471 3.68 -15.22 26.93
CA LEU A 471 3.99 -13.87 26.48
C LEU A 471 2.85 -13.34 25.62
N ASP A 472 2.55 -12.05 25.76
CA ASP A 472 1.78 -11.36 24.74
C ASP A 472 2.65 -11.11 23.50
N PRO A 473 2.06 -10.87 22.32
CA PRO A 473 2.84 -10.75 21.06
C PRO A 473 3.92 -9.66 21.09
N THR A 474 3.68 -8.55 21.78
CA THR A 474 4.62 -7.42 21.87
C THR A 474 5.85 -7.80 22.71
N LEU A 475 5.64 -8.44 23.85
CA LEU A 475 6.74 -8.94 24.67
C LEU A 475 7.48 -10.10 23.99
N GLU A 476 6.75 -10.97 23.30
CA GLU A 476 7.34 -12.07 22.52
C GLU A 476 8.32 -11.52 21.47
N HIS A 477 7.90 -10.50 20.70
CA HIS A 477 8.80 -9.83 19.75
C HIS A 477 10.10 -9.37 20.43
N SER A 478 10.01 -8.60 21.51
CA SER A 478 11.19 -8.04 22.17
C SER A 478 12.12 -9.11 22.76
N VAL A 479 11.57 -10.23 23.24
CA VAL A 479 12.36 -11.41 23.68
C VAL A 479 13.09 -12.04 22.50
N LEU A 480 12.40 -12.27 21.39
CA LEU A 480 12.98 -12.87 20.20
C LEU A 480 14.02 -11.96 19.56
N GLN A 481 13.78 -10.66 19.50
CA GLN A 481 14.71 -9.66 18.97
C GLN A 481 16.04 -9.67 19.73
N LEU A 482 15.98 -9.59 21.07
CA LEU A 482 17.20 -9.64 21.89
C LEU A 482 17.90 -11.01 21.77
N ALA A 483 17.14 -12.11 21.70
CA ALA A 483 17.71 -13.43 21.58
C ALA A 483 18.43 -13.65 20.23
N GLN A 484 17.87 -13.12 19.12
CA GLN A 484 18.53 -13.12 17.81
C GLN A 484 19.81 -12.29 17.81
N GLN A 485 19.77 -11.04 18.32
CA GLN A 485 20.93 -10.17 18.33
C GLN A 485 22.09 -10.68 19.19
N THR A 486 21.76 -11.36 20.26
CA THR A 486 22.78 -11.88 21.19
C THR A 486 23.29 -13.28 20.83
N GLY A 487 22.59 -14.00 19.95
CA GLY A 487 22.96 -15.39 19.61
C GLY A 487 22.95 -16.36 20.80
N LEU A 488 22.19 -16.05 21.85
CA LEU A 488 22.23 -16.78 23.12
C LEU A 488 21.43 -18.10 23.11
N VAL A 489 20.73 -18.43 22.04
CA VAL A 489 20.04 -19.71 21.85
C VAL A 489 20.99 -20.67 21.13
N SER A 490 21.36 -21.76 21.80
CA SER A 490 22.25 -22.79 21.23
C SER A 490 21.48 -23.93 20.56
N LEU A 491 22.18 -24.70 19.72
CA LEU A 491 21.63 -25.93 19.13
C LEU A 491 21.24 -26.96 20.21
N ASP A 492 21.99 -27.03 21.30
CA ASP A 492 21.70 -27.88 22.44
C ASP A 492 20.38 -27.47 23.14
N ASP A 493 20.05 -26.17 23.17
CA ASP A 493 18.75 -25.67 23.65
C ASP A 493 17.61 -26.16 22.75
N LEU A 494 17.76 -26.11 21.42
CA LEU A 494 16.78 -26.60 20.46
C LEU A 494 16.51 -28.10 20.63
N GLN A 495 17.59 -28.92 20.73
CA GLN A 495 17.48 -30.37 20.79
C GLN A 495 16.87 -30.88 22.10
N LYS A 496 16.96 -30.13 23.17
CA LYS A 496 16.42 -30.49 24.50
C LYS A 496 15.01 -29.96 24.74
N GLU A 497 14.56 -29.02 23.96
CA GLU A 497 13.25 -28.43 24.14
C GLU A 497 12.14 -29.34 23.63
N THR A 498 11.07 -29.47 24.40
CA THR A 498 9.91 -30.31 24.09
C THR A 498 8.60 -29.54 24.05
N ASP A 499 8.54 -28.33 24.65
CA ASP A 499 7.38 -27.48 24.52
C ASP A 499 7.29 -26.86 23.12
N PRO A 500 6.17 -27.04 22.39
CA PRO A 500 6.08 -26.57 21.01
C PRO A 500 6.23 -25.06 20.85
N THR A 501 5.72 -24.28 21.82
CA THR A 501 5.78 -22.82 21.78
C THR A 501 7.20 -22.32 22.03
N ALA A 502 7.87 -22.89 23.04
CA ALA A 502 9.25 -22.58 23.38
C ALA A 502 10.19 -22.97 22.22
N LEU A 503 9.99 -24.17 21.67
CA LEU A 503 10.77 -24.67 20.53
C LEU A 503 10.61 -23.78 19.29
N ARG A 504 9.37 -23.37 18.96
CA ARG A 504 9.13 -22.43 17.86
C ARG A 504 9.91 -21.13 18.07
N ARG A 505 9.84 -20.54 19.26
CA ARG A 505 10.55 -19.31 19.61
C ARG A 505 12.06 -19.50 19.54
N MET A 506 12.58 -20.61 20.03
CA MET A 506 13.99 -20.92 19.94
C MET A 506 14.47 -21.11 18.50
N LEU A 507 13.68 -21.79 17.65
CA LEU A 507 13.97 -21.93 16.21
C LEU A 507 14.04 -20.57 15.52
N VAL A 508 13.12 -19.63 15.83
CA VAL A 508 13.14 -18.27 15.30
C VAL A 508 14.35 -17.48 15.80
N SER A 509 14.77 -17.71 17.05
CA SER A 509 15.87 -16.96 17.68
C SER A 509 17.25 -17.53 17.38
N PHE A 510 17.34 -18.72 16.81
CA PHE A 510 18.62 -19.36 16.55
C PHE A 510 19.31 -18.67 15.36
N VAL A 511 20.54 -18.21 15.58
CA VAL A 511 21.40 -17.62 14.54
C VAL A 511 22.55 -18.60 14.29
N PRO A 512 22.62 -19.21 13.10
CA PRO A 512 23.70 -20.13 12.75
C PRO A 512 25.04 -19.39 12.66
N GLU A 513 26.10 -19.97 13.23
CA GLU A 513 27.47 -19.42 13.17
C GLU A 513 28.19 -19.81 11.86
N ASP A 514 27.83 -20.98 11.29
CA ASP A 514 28.45 -21.51 10.08
C ASP A 514 27.50 -22.44 9.30
N ALA A 515 27.93 -22.91 8.14
CA ALA A 515 27.13 -23.82 7.30
C ALA A 515 26.75 -25.14 7.99
N SER A 516 27.57 -25.65 8.92
CA SER A 516 27.27 -26.89 9.65
C SER A 516 26.14 -26.66 10.64
N SER A 517 26.20 -25.62 11.44
CA SER A 517 25.13 -25.26 12.37
C SER A 517 23.83 -24.88 11.66
N LEU A 518 23.93 -24.27 10.47
CA LEU A 518 22.80 -23.98 9.58
C LEU A 518 22.10 -25.27 9.14
N ASN A 519 22.85 -26.28 8.64
CA ASN A 519 22.30 -27.58 8.23
C ASN A 519 21.71 -28.38 9.40
N LEU A 520 22.31 -28.28 10.58
CA LEU A 520 21.76 -28.89 11.78
C LEU A 520 20.46 -28.26 12.24
N SER A 521 20.33 -26.92 12.11
CA SER A 521 19.08 -26.21 12.43
C SER A 521 17.95 -26.57 11.46
N MET A 522 18.24 -26.71 10.16
CA MET A 522 17.31 -27.23 9.17
C MET A 522 16.85 -28.65 9.50
N ALA A 523 17.80 -29.53 9.83
CA ALA A 523 17.49 -30.92 10.20
C ALA A 523 16.62 -31.00 11.46
N GLU A 524 16.82 -30.09 12.43
CA GLU A 524 16.01 -30.00 13.63
C GLU A 524 14.60 -29.51 13.27
N ALA A 525 14.50 -28.42 12.53
CA ALA A 525 13.22 -27.88 12.06
C ALA A 525 12.42 -28.93 11.28
N ALA A 526 13.07 -29.71 10.41
CA ALA A 526 12.41 -30.74 9.61
C ALA A 526 11.71 -31.83 10.43
N LYS A 527 12.08 -32.05 11.69
CA LYS A 527 11.38 -32.97 12.58
C LYS A 527 9.96 -32.53 12.92
N HIS A 528 9.68 -31.25 12.75
CA HIS A 528 8.43 -30.57 13.16
C HIS A 528 7.52 -30.17 12.00
N LEU A 529 7.83 -30.60 10.76
CA LEU A 529 7.01 -30.30 9.57
C LEU A 529 5.57 -30.83 9.69
N ASP A 530 5.36 -31.95 10.39
CA ASP A 530 4.06 -32.58 10.66
C ASP A 530 3.60 -32.39 12.12
N SER A 531 4.07 -31.32 12.78
CA SER A 531 3.64 -30.98 14.13
C SER A 531 2.13 -30.70 14.17
N LYS A 532 1.46 -31.15 15.24
CA LYS A 532 0.07 -30.79 15.53
C LYS A 532 -0.07 -29.29 15.91
N ASP A 533 1.00 -28.68 16.42
CA ASP A 533 1.07 -27.24 16.58
C ASP A 533 1.32 -26.58 15.23
N ALA A 534 0.28 -25.90 14.73
CA ALA A 534 0.32 -25.30 13.40
C ALA A 534 1.34 -24.16 13.27
N ALA A 535 1.63 -23.43 14.34
CA ALA A 535 2.61 -22.36 14.34
C ALA A 535 4.04 -22.92 14.26
N LEU A 536 4.32 -23.97 15.03
CA LEU A 536 5.59 -24.69 14.96
C LEU A 536 5.80 -25.32 13.58
N ALA A 537 4.76 -25.96 13.01
CA ALA A 537 4.84 -26.58 11.68
C ALA A 537 5.13 -25.52 10.58
N ARG A 538 4.47 -24.36 10.62
CA ARG A 538 4.75 -23.26 9.66
C ARG A 538 6.16 -22.70 9.81
N THR A 539 6.60 -22.47 11.03
CA THR A 539 7.99 -22.00 11.31
C THR A 539 9.01 -23.01 10.78
N ALA A 540 8.79 -24.29 11.06
CA ALA A 540 9.64 -25.39 10.57
C ALA A 540 9.69 -25.42 9.04
N LEU A 541 8.53 -25.29 8.37
CA LEU A 541 8.45 -25.25 6.91
C LEU A 541 9.22 -24.05 6.34
N GLY A 542 9.04 -22.85 6.92
CA GLY A 542 9.74 -21.65 6.49
C GLY A 542 11.27 -21.80 6.60
N ILE A 543 11.75 -22.30 7.72
CA ILE A 543 13.19 -22.56 7.91
C ILE A 543 13.69 -23.59 6.88
N VAL A 544 13.01 -24.73 6.72
CA VAL A 544 13.44 -25.78 5.78
C VAL A 544 13.45 -25.25 4.35
N THR A 545 12.42 -24.56 3.90
CA THR A 545 12.32 -24.11 2.49
C THR A 545 13.24 -22.94 2.14
N SER A 546 13.80 -22.25 3.13
CA SER A 546 14.81 -21.20 2.91
C SER A 546 16.22 -21.75 2.65
N HIS A 547 16.45 -23.04 2.86
CA HIS A 547 17.75 -23.68 2.66
C HIS A 547 17.97 -24.16 1.23
N GLU A 548 19.16 -23.93 0.69
CA GLU A 548 19.52 -24.37 -0.66
C GLU A 548 19.51 -25.90 -0.81
N ASP A 549 19.92 -26.63 0.24
CA ASP A 549 20.04 -28.09 0.26
C ASP A 549 18.75 -28.83 0.67
N ALA A 550 17.66 -28.10 0.90
CA ALA A 550 16.40 -28.68 1.36
C ALA A 550 15.85 -29.74 0.39
N ASP A 551 15.97 -29.52 -0.90
CA ASP A 551 15.46 -30.42 -1.94
C ASP A 551 16.10 -31.81 -1.84
N GLU A 552 17.43 -31.89 -1.69
CA GLU A 552 18.15 -33.15 -1.61
C GLU A 552 18.03 -33.84 -0.24
N SER A 553 18.01 -33.02 0.83
CA SER A 553 18.08 -33.55 2.21
C SER A 553 16.72 -33.94 2.77
N ILE A 554 15.65 -33.21 2.43
CA ILE A 554 14.34 -33.33 3.06
C ILE A 554 13.35 -34.10 2.17
N THR A 555 13.39 -33.94 0.84
CA THR A 555 12.47 -34.66 -0.07
C THR A 555 12.46 -36.15 0.13
N PRO A 556 13.60 -36.88 0.36
CA PRO A 556 13.57 -38.31 0.63
C PRO A 556 12.75 -38.71 1.87
N ARG A 557 12.70 -37.84 2.88
CA ARG A 557 11.84 -38.03 4.06
C ARG A 557 10.38 -37.89 3.70
N LEU A 558 10.03 -36.88 2.91
CA LEU A 558 8.65 -36.63 2.47
C LEU A 558 8.16 -37.75 1.54
N MET A 559 9.04 -38.32 0.71
CA MET A 559 8.74 -39.50 -0.12
C MET A 559 8.28 -40.71 0.73
N LYS A 560 8.88 -40.92 1.90
CA LYS A 560 8.50 -42.00 2.81
C LYS A 560 7.09 -41.81 3.35
N TRP A 561 6.62 -40.59 3.55
CA TRP A 561 5.25 -40.32 3.96
C TRP A 561 4.23 -40.85 2.96
N LEU A 562 4.56 -40.79 1.64
CA LEU A 562 3.67 -41.35 0.61
C LEU A 562 3.61 -42.89 0.66
N ASP A 563 4.67 -43.53 1.17
CA ASP A 563 4.73 -44.99 1.30
C ASP A 563 3.94 -45.55 2.51
N GLU A 564 3.64 -44.69 3.50
CA GLU A 564 2.92 -45.06 4.73
C GLU A 564 1.39 -45.18 4.55
N GLY A 565 0.86 -44.86 3.37
CA GLY A 565 -0.51 -45.14 2.88
C GLY A 565 -1.54 -44.11 3.24
N SER A 566 -1.70 -43.64 4.46
CA SER A 566 -2.63 -42.56 4.85
C SER A 566 -1.92 -41.34 5.41
N LEU A 567 -2.15 -40.20 4.79
CA LEU A 567 -1.57 -38.93 5.24
C LEU A 567 -2.51 -38.19 6.20
N SER A 568 -1.97 -37.78 7.36
CA SER A 568 -2.67 -36.84 8.25
C SER A 568 -2.89 -35.46 7.56
N VAL A 569 -3.75 -34.62 8.14
CA VAL A 569 -4.00 -33.26 7.63
C VAL A 569 -2.71 -32.46 7.66
N GLU A 570 -1.93 -32.56 8.72
CA GLU A 570 -0.66 -31.85 8.93
C GLU A 570 0.34 -32.21 7.84
N ARG A 571 0.51 -33.51 7.55
CA ARG A 571 1.41 -33.98 6.49
C ARG A 571 0.96 -33.55 5.10
N ARG A 572 -0.35 -33.51 4.82
CA ARG A 572 -0.88 -32.97 3.55
C ARG A 572 -0.54 -31.50 3.40
N THR A 573 -0.75 -30.71 4.45
CA THR A 573 -0.41 -29.28 4.47
C THR A 573 1.08 -29.03 4.27
N ALA A 574 1.93 -29.81 4.97
CA ALA A 574 3.38 -29.71 4.83
C ALA A 574 3.85 -30.08 3.41
N LEU A 575 3.32 -31.16 2.83
CA LEU A 575 3.62 -31.55 1.44
C LEU A 575 3.22 -30.47 0.44
N GLU A 576 2.03 -29.90 0.58
CA GLU A 576 1.56 -28.84 -0.31
C GLU A 576 2.46 -27.60 -0.20
N GLY A 577 2.74 -27.12 1.01
CA GLY A 577 3.61 -25.98 1.22
C GLY A 577 5.06 -26.20 0.73
N TYR A 578 5.63 -27.34 1.06
CA TYR A 578 6.98 -27.71 0.63
C TYR A 578 7.10 -27.80 -0.89
N CYS A 579 6.19 -28.56 -1.54
CA CYS A 579 6.21 -28.70 -2.99
C CYS A 579 5.94 -27.36 -3.71
N THR A 580 5.09 -26.49 -3.15
CA THR A 580 4.85 -25.16 -3.72
C THR A 580 6.12 -24.31 -3.67
N ALA A 581 6.82 -24.29 -2.55
CA ALA A 581 8.03 -23.49 -2.37
C ALA A 581 9.19 -23.97 -3.24
N LEU A 582 9.37 -25.29 -3.38
CA LEU A 582 10.54 -25.89 -4.01
C LEU A 582 10.26 -26.59 -5.36
N LEU A 583 9.13 -26.33 -6.02
CA LEU A 583 8.72 -27.00 -7.27
C LEU A 583 9.74 -26.86 -8.41
N GLY A 584 10.56 -25.80 -8.40
CA GLY A 584 11.65 -25.61 -9.35
C GLY A 584 12.80 -26.61 -9.19
N LYS A 585 12.87 -27.35 -8.08
CA LYS A 585 13.97 -28.24 -7.72
C LYS A 585 13.71 -29.69 -8.16
N PRO A 586 14.76 -30.43 -8.57
CA PRO A 586 14.60 -31.76 -9.22
C PRO A 586 13.94 -32.83 -8.34
N GLU A 587 14.33 -32.95 -7.07
CA GLU A 587 13.79 -33.99 -6.20
C GLU A 587 12.33 -33.72 -5.84
N THR A 588 11.98 -32.42 -5.60
CA THR A 588 10.60 -31.98 -5.40
C THR A 588 9.73 -32.28 -6.64
N GLN A 589 10.27 -32.12 -7.86
CA GLN A 589 9.52 -32.49 -9.09
C GLN A 589 9.21 -34.01 -9.13
N LYS A 590 10.12 -34.87 -8.71
CA LYS A 590 9.88 -36.32 -8.59
C LYS A 590 8.79 -36.61 -7.55
N LEU A 591 8.83 -35.92 -6.41
CA LEU A 591 7.82 -36.02 -5.36
C LEU A 591 6.43 -35.69 -5.90
N VAL A 592 6.29 -34.56 -6.62
CA VAL A 592 5.02 -34.16 -7.26
C VAL A 592 4.55 -35.20 -8.30
N GLY A 593 5.46 -35.77 -9.08
CA GLY A 593 5.15 -36.87 -10.02
C GLY A 593 4.56 -38.08 -9.33
N ARG A 594 5.13 -38.50 -8.19
CA ARG A 594 4.56 -39.56 -7.36
C ARG A 594 3.19 -39.22 -6.79
N MET A 595 3.01 -37.97 -6.34
CA MET A 595 1.73 -37.51 -5.82
C MET A 595 0.63 -37.51 -6.87
N LEU A 596 0.92 -37.15 -8.13
CA LEU A 596 -0.02 -37.20 -9.24
C LEU A 596 -0.51 -38.62 -9.53
N ALA A 597 0.37 -39.61 -9.38
CA ALA A 597 0.06 -41.02 -9.61
C ALA A 597 -0.59 -41.69 -8.37
N GLY A 598 -0.59 -41.05 -7.21
CA GLY A 598 -1.01 -41.64 -5.94
C GLY A 598 -2.46 -41.34 -5.58
N ALA A 599 -3.26 -42.37 -5.27
CA ALA A 599 -4.62 -42.21 -4.78
C ALA A 599 -4.65 -41.35 -3.49
N GLY A 600 -5.37 -40.22 -3.48
CA GLY A 600 -5.53 -39.36 -2.33
C GLY A 600 -4.46 -38.23 -2.21
N THR A 601 -3.43 -38.19 -3.06
CA THR A 601 -2.44 -37.12 -3.15
C THR A 601 -2.52 -36.34 -4.45
N GLU A 602 -3.20 -36.86 -5.45
CA GLU A 602 -3.44 -36.23 -6.76
C GLU A 602 -3.95 -34.79 -6.62
N SER A 603 -4.95 -34.54 -5.77
CA SER A 603 -5.53 -33.21 -5.58
C SER A 603 -4.54 -32.21 -4.99
N ILE A 604 -3.60 -32.65 -4.17
CA ILE A 604 -2.52 -31.79 -3.61
C ILE A 604 -1.56 -31.43 -4.76
N ALA A 605 -1.12 -32.41 -5.53
CA ALA A 605 -0.23 -32.18 -6.66
C ALA A 605 -0.86 -31.24 -7.70
N LEU A 606 -2.14 -31.40 -7.99
CA LEU A 606 -2.88 -30.49 -8.89
C LEU A 606 -2.92 -29.06 -8.36
N ARG A 607 -3.13 -28.85 -7.04
CA ARG A 607 -3.08 -27.51 -6.43
C ARG A 607 -1.67 -26.91 -6.53
N VAL A 608 -0.63 -27.69 -6.24
CA VAL A 608 0.77 -27.27 -6.39
C VAL A 608 1.05 -26.85 -7.83
N LEU A 609 0.65 -27.66 -8.81
CA LEU A 609 0.85 -27.33 -10.23
C LEU A 609 0.02 -26.13 -10.68
N ALA A 610 -1.20 -26.00 -10.22
CA ALA A 610 -2.07 -24.85 -10.56
C ALA A 610 -1.56 -23.54 -9.94
N ALA A 611 -0.94 -23.63 -8.76
CA ALA A 611 -0.36 -22.49 -8.06
C ALA A 611 1.06 -22.14 -8.52
N GLN A 612 1.71 -22.98 -9.34
CA GLN A 612 3.12 -22.82 -9.67
C GLN A 612 3.44 -21.47 -10.33
N THR A 613 4.60 -20.97 -9.98
CA THR A 613 5.17 -19.70 -10.41
C THR A 613 6.44 -19.87 -11.24
N THR A 614 7.10 -21.00 -11.06
CA THR A 614 8.43 -21.26 -11.61
C THR A 614 8.43 -21.63 -13.08
N GLY A 615 7.25 -21.92 -13.67
CA GLY A 615 7.17 -22.52 -15.01
C GLY A 615 7.83 -23.91 -15.06
N ALA A 616 7.94 -24.58 -13.90
CA ALA A 616 8.54 -25.91 -13.82
C ALA A 616 7.78 -26.90 -14.68
N MET A 617 8.52 -27.69 -15.43
CA MET A 617 7.99 -28.75 -16.28
C MET A 617 8.81 -30.02 -16.08
N ASN A 618 8.09 -31.14 -15.95
CA ASN A 618 8.71 -32.44 -15.89
C ASN A 618 7.87 -33.42 -16.73
N ASP A 619 8.50 -34.08 -17.68
CA ASP A 619 7.82 -35.01 -18.60
C ASP A 619 7.11 -36.18 -17.88
N ALA A 620 7.61 -36.56 -16.70
CA ALA A 620 6.98 -37.58 -15.85
C ALA A 620 5.58 -37.17 -15.35
N TRP A 621 5.19 -35.89 -15.45
CA TRP A 621 3.85 -35.43 -15.07
C TRP A 621 2.80 -35.64 -16.15
N LEU A 622 3.24 -35.79 -17.43
CA LEU A 622 2.31 -35.86 -18.57
C LEU A 622 1.45 -37.12 -18.49
N ALA A 623 2.06 -38.29 -18.33
CA ALA A 623 1.35 -39.57 -18.33
C ALA A 623 0.29 -39.69 -17.21
N PRO A 624 0.50 -39.23 -15.97
CA PRO A 624 -0.55 -39.19 -14.95
C PRO A 624 -1.66 -38.18 -15.26
N LEU A 625 -1.34 -37.02 -15.89
CA LEU A 625 -2.33 -35.97 -16.18
C LEU A 625 -3.24 -36.28 -17.35
N ASP A 626 -2.82 -37.07 -18.35
CA ASP A 626 -3.62 -37.44 -19.50
C ASP A 626 -4.98 -38.06 -19.12
N PRO A 627 -5.04 -39.12 -18.30
CA PRO A 627 -6.32 -39.71 -17.90
C PRO A 627 -7.13 -38.77 -16.99
N ILE A 628 -6.50 -37.94 -16.15
CA ILE A 628 -7.19 -37.00 -15.30
C ILE A 628 -7.89 -35.93 -16.15
N LEU A 629 -7.21 -35.37 -17.14
CA LEU A 629 -7.77 -34.41 -18.09
C LEU A 629 -8.90 -35.01 -18.90
N ALA A 630 -8.78 -36.26 -19.35
CA ALA A 630 -9.78 -36.93 -20.17
C ALA A 630 -11.06 -37.25 -19.38
N THR A 631 -10.92 -37.70 -18.12
CA THR A 631 -12.06 -38.17 -17.31
C THR A 631 -12.71 -37.06 -16.51
N THR A 632 -11.92 -36.17 -15.93
CA THR A 632 -12.36 -35.17 -14.93
C THR A 632 -11.80 -33.79 -15.20
N PRO A 633 -12.14 -33.13 -16.35
CA PRO A 633 -11.61 -31.82 -16.71
C PRO A 633 -12.23 -30.71 -15.84
N THR A 634 -11.86 -30.69 -14.57
CA THR A 634 -12.27 -29.63 -13.64
C THR A 634 -11.48 -28.34 -13.88
N PRO A 635 -11.94 -27.19 -13.41
CA PRO A 635 -11.16 -25.95 -13.45
C PRO A 635 -9.74 -26.11 -12.90
N LEU A 636 -9.56 -26.83 -11.81
CA LEU A 636 -8.25 -27.09 -11.18
C LEU A 636 -7.31 -27.87 -12.12
N VAL A 637 -7.83 -28.91 -12.78
CA VAL A 637 -7.06 -29.71 -13.74
C VAL A 637 -6.62 -28.86 -14.93
N LEU A 638 -7.53 -28.04 -15.46
CA LEU A 638 -7.24 -27.14 -16.57
C LEU A 638 -6.23 -26.05 -16.19
N ASP A 639 -6.30 -25.52 -14.96
CA ASP A 639 -5.31 -24.56 -14.45
C ASP A 639 -3.93 -25.24 -14.30
N ALA A 640 -3.88 -26.44 -13.73
CA ALA A 640 -2.63 -27.20 -13.62
C ALA A 640 -1.99 -27.46 -15.00
N VAL A 641 -2.79 -27.95 -15.96
CA VAL A 641 -2.31 -28.22 -17.32
C VAL A 641 -1.85 -26.93 -18.03
N LYS A 642 -2.59 -25.83 -17.87
CA LYS A 642 -2.23 -24.51 -18.40
C LYS A 642 -0.85 -24.06 -17.95
N LYS A 643 -0.53 -24.29 -16.68
CA LYS A 643 0.75 -23.90 -16.07
C LYS A 643 1.97 -24.65 -16.62
N LEU A 644 1.76 -25.85 -17.17
CA LEU A 644 2.83 -26.66 -17.76
C LEU A 644 3.31 -26.16 -19.12
N ARG A 645 2.53 -25.34 -19.82
CA ARG A 645 2.88 -24.70 -21.09
C ARG A 645 3.37 -25.66 -22.19
N THR A 646 2.98 -26.89 -22.11
CA THR A 646 3.36 -27.90 -23.10
C THR A 646 2.29 -28.05 -24.18
N PRO A 647 2.67 -28.25 -25.47
CA PRO A 647 1.71 -28.53 -26.54
C PRO A 647 1.14 -29.97 -26.45
N HIS A 648 1.65 -30.79 -25.55
CA HIS A 648 1.21 -32.17 -25.36
C HIS A 648 -0.31 -32.29 -25.20
N PHE A 649 -0.92 -31.41 -24.44
CA PHE A 649 -2.35 -31.42 -24.14
C PHE A 649 -3.22 -30.71 -25.19
N ASP A 650 -2.65 -29.98 -26.15
CA ASP A 650 -3.39 -29.18 -27.11
C ASP A 650 -4.49 -29.98 -27.85
N PRO A 651 -4.24 -31.22 -28.32
CA PRO A 651 -5.29 -32.00 -29.00
C PRO A 651 -6.48 -32.31 -28.09
N ALA A 652 -6.23 -32.71 -26.83
CA ALA A 652 -7.27 -33.01 -25.86
C ALA A 652 -8.06 -31.76 -25.44
N LEU A 653 -7.36 -30.65 -25.23
CA LEU A 653 -7.94 -29.36 -24.85
C LEU A 653 -8.80 -28.78 -25.98
N GLN A 654 -8.38 -28.93 -27.24
CA GLN A 654 -9.16 -28.48 -28.41
C GLN A 654 -10.40 -29.34 -28.61
N ALA A 655 -10.28 -30.66 -28.45
CA ALA A 655 -11.43 -31.56 -28.48
C ALA A 655 -12.46 -31.21 -27.36
N LEU A 656 -11.96 -30.93 -26.15
CA LEU A 656 -12.80 -30.53 -25.01
C LEU A 656 -13.49 -29.18 -25.29
N ALA A 657 -12.80 -28.21 -25.89
CA ALA A 657 -13.39 -26.93 -26.28
C ALA A 657 -14.45 -27.03 -27.38
N ALA A 658 -14.29 -27.99 -28.30
CA ALA A 658 -15.24 -28.25 -29.37
C ALA A 658 -16.50 -29.03 -28.91
N ASP A 659 -16.41 -29.75 -27.78
CA ASP A 659 -17.54 -30.57 -27.28
C ASP A 659 -18.67 -29.68 -26.75
N ALA A 660 -19.71 -29.46 -27.57
CA ALA A 660 -20.88 -28.64 -27.23
C ALA A 660 -21.69 -29.14 -26.01
N ARG A 661 -21.50 -30.40 -25.58
CA ARG A 661 -22.16 -30.96 -24.39
C ARG A 661 -21.54 -30.46 -23.08
N ARG A 662 -20.34 -29.91 -23.15
CA ARG A 662 -19.64 -29.36 -21.99
C ARG A 662 -20.10 -27.93 -21.69
N PRO A 663 -20.11 -27.51 -20.41
CA PRO A 663 -20.41 -26.12 -20.03
C PRO A 663 -19.50 -25.13 -20.75
N LEU A 664 -20.05 -23.98 -21.16
CA LEU A 664 -19.31 -22.93 -21.85
C LEU A 664 -18.03 -22.53 -21.09
N ALA A 665 -18.10 -22.39 -19.76
CA ALA A 665 -16.95 -22.05 -18.91
C ALA A 665 -15.80 -23.06 -19.04
N ILE A 666 -16.10 -24.36 -19.09
CA ILE A 666 -15.08 -25.41 -19.27
C ILE A 666 -14.49 -25.36 -20.68
N ARG A 667 -15.30 -25.13 -21.69
CA ARG A 667 -14.87 -25.01 -23.09
C ARG A 667 -13.94 -23.81 -23.31
N LEU A 668 -14.29 -22.66 -22.77
CA LEU A 668 -13.45 -21.45 -22.81
C LEU A 668 -12.13 -21.70 -22.05
N LYS A 669 -12.23 -22.28 -20.84
CA LYS A 669 -11.04 -22.57 -20.02
C LYS A 669 -10.12 -23.61 -20.68
N ALA A 670 -10.66 -24.55 -21.42
CA ALA A 670 -9.85 -25.50 -22.19
C ALA A 670 -9.08 -24.82 -23.34
N LEU A 671 -9.71 -23.88 -24.07
CA LEU A 671 -8.98 -23.07 -25.07
C LEU A 671 -7.89 -22.20 -24.42
N ASP A 672 -8.19 -21.62 -23.29
CA ASP A 672 -7.27 -20.81 -22.51
C ASP A 672 -6.08 -21.61 -21.95
N ALA A 673 -6.28 -22.90 -21.69
CA ALA A 673 -5.23 -23.82 -21.25
C ALA A 673 -4.34 -24.34 -22.39
N ALA A 674 -4.78 -24.26 -23.65
CA ALA A 674 -4.02 -24.73 -24.78
C ALA A 674 -2.81 -23.83 -25.08
N ARG A 675 -1.65 -24.44 -25.30
CA ARG A 675 -0.41 -23.71 -25.65
C ARG A 675 -0.52 -23.04 -27.02
N ASN A 676 -1.07 -23.75 -28.00
CA ASN A 676 -1.28 -23.29 -29.36
C ASN A 676 -2.79 -23.23 -29.63
N VAL A 677 -3.39 -22.09 -29.29
CA VAL A 677 -4.81 -21.87 -29.54
C VAL A 677 -5.09 -21.86 -31.02
N LYS A 678 -6.00 -22.76 -31.48
CA LYS A 678 -6.50 -22.75 -32.84
C LYS A 678 -8.01 -22.55 -32.83
N LEU A 679 -8.49 -21.54 -33.53
CA LEU A 679 -9.91 -21.26 -33.64
C LEU A 679 -10.45 -21.90 -34.91
N THR A 680 -11.06 -23.07 -34.79
CA THR A 680 -11.83 -23.73 -35.85
C THR A 680 -13.18 -23.03 -36.02
N GLY A 681 -13.98 -23.40 -37.03
CA GLY A 681 -15.30 -22.79 -37.29
C GLY A 681 -16.17 -22.69 -36.05
N ASP A 682 -16.31 -23.78 -35.29
CA ASP A 682 -17.18 -23.86 -34.10
C ASP A 682 -16.60 -23.10 -32.91
N THR A 683 -15.30 -23.26 -32.65
CA THR A 683 -14.66 -22.54 -31.54
C THR A 683 -14.52 -21.05 -31.83
N PHE A 684 -14.28 -20.64 -33.06
CA PHE A 684 -14.33 -19.26 -33.50
C PHE A 684 -15.73 -18.64 -33.28
N ALA A 685 -16.78 -19.37 -33.75
CA ALA A 685 -18.17 -18.94 -33.56
C ALA A 685 -18.52 -18.79 -32.09
N MET A 686 -18.07 -19.73 -31.24
CA MET A 686 -18.26 -19.67 -29.80
C MET A 686 -17.60 -18.46 -29.19
N VAL A 687 -16.31 -18.22 -29.42
CA VAL A 687 -15.54 -17.10 -28.89
C VAL A 687 -16.13 -15.76 -29.34
N LYS A 688 -16.45 -15.63 -30.63
CA LYS A 688 -17.12 -14.46 -31.22
C LYS A 688 -18.50 -14.24 -30.59
N GLY A 689 -19.26 -15.31 -30.34
CA GLY A 689 -20.58 -15.29 -29.71
C GLY A 689 -20.53 -14.72 -28.29
N VAL A 690 -19.52 -15.08 -27.51
CA VAL A 690 -19.32 -14.53 -26.16
C VAL A 690 -19.10 -13.02 -26.18
N LEU A 691 -18.32 -12.52 -27.16
CA LEU A 691 -18.10 -11.06 -27.32
C LEU A 691 -19.37 -10.33 -27.75
N ALA A 692 -20.20 -10.98 -28.55
CA ALA A 692 -21.47 -10.41 -29.06
C ALA A 692 -22.62 -10.49 -28.04
N ASP A 693 -22.54 -11.37 -27.05
CA ASP A 693 -23.62 -11.59 -26.09
C ASP A 693 -23.67 -10.45 -25.05
N PRO A 694 -24.74 -9.64 -24.99
CA PRO A 694 -24.88 -8.61 -23.97
C PRO A 694 -24.90 -9.17 -22.53
N ALA A 695 -25.37 -10.42 -22.34
CA ALA A 695 -25.48 -11.08 -21.04
C ALA A 695 -24.16 -11.73 -20.58
N ALA A 696 -23.15 -11.90 -21.47
CA ALA A 696 -21.87 -12.44 -21.08
C ALA A 696 -21.14 -11.52 -20.10
N SER A 697 -20.51 -12.10 -19.08
CA SER A 697 -19.71 -11.34 -18.14
C SER A 697 -18.55 -10.63 -18.82
N ALA A 698 -18.15 -9.47 -18.31
CA ALA A 698 -17.00 -8.72 -18.85
C ALA A 698 -15.71 -9.57 -18.83
N ALA A 699 -15.52 -10.42 -17.78
CA ALA A 699 -14.40 -11.36 -17.74
C ALA A 699 -14.40 -12.35 -18.91
N ALA A 700 -15.55 -12.94 -19.19
CA ALA A 700 -15.69 -13.87 -20.32
C ALA A 700 -15.41 -13.15 -21.67
N LYS A 701 -15.86 -11.89 -21.82
CA LYS A 701 -15.60 -11.07 -23.01
C LYS A 701 -14.11 -10.76 -23.18
N ILE A 702 -13.44 -10.38 -22.10
CA ILE A 702 -11.99 -10.09 -22.15
C ILE A 702 -11.20 -11.36 -22.44
N GLN A 703 -11.55 -12.49 -21.82
CA GLN A 703 -10.93 -13.77 -22.11
C GLN A 703 -11.13 -14.14 -23.59
N ALA A 704 -12.33 -13.98 -24.10
CA ALA A 704 -12.63 -14.21 -25.52
C ALA A 704 -11.85 -13.25 -26.46
N ALA A 705 -11.72 -11.99 -26.09
CA ALA A 705 -10.91 -11.01 -26.81
C ALA A 705 -9.42 -11.42 -26.84
N GLY A 706 -8.88 -11.83 -25.69
CA GLY A 706 -7.52 -12.35 -25.58
C GLY A 706 -7.28 -13.57 -26.47
N MET A 707 -8.22 -14.49 -26.56
CA MET A 707 -8.14 -15.67 -27.45
C MET A 707 -8.10 -15.29 -28.92
N LEU A 708 -8.90 -14.29 -29.36
CA LEU A 708 -8.85 -13.80 -30.76
C LEU A 708 -7.48 -13.17 -31.08
N VAL A 709 -6.90 -12.47 -30.11
CA VAL A 709 -5.57 -11.88 -30.31
C VAL A 709 -4.47 -12.94 -30.24
N ALA A 710 -4.57 -13.96 -29.40
CA ALA A 710 -3.56 -15.01 -29.28
C ALA A 710 -3.57 -15.97 -30.50
N ALA A 711 -4.77 -16.37 -30.96
CA ALA A 711 -4.91 -17.32 -32.05
C ALA A 711 -4.47 -16.76 -33.41
N PRO A 712 -3.89 -17.59 -34.32
CA PRO A 712 -3.73 -17.21 -35.70
C PRO A 712 -5.11 -17.04 -36.36
N MET A 713 -5.40 -15.82 -36.83
CA MET A 713 -6.67 -15.47 -37.48
C MET A 713 -6.50 -15.35 -38.98
N THR A 714 -7.49 -15.84 -39.73
CA THR A 714 -7.54 -15.57 -41.20
C THR A 714 -8.10 -14.17 -41.46
N PRO A 715 -7.83 -13.55 -42.63
CA PRO A 715 -8.44 -12.28 -43.00
C PRO A 715 -9.98 -12.30 -42.87
N GLU A 716 -10.60 -13.39 -43.32
CA GLU A 716 -12.07 -13.59 -43.23
C GLU A 716 -12.57 -13.60 -41.80
N GLN A 717 -11.84 -14.24 -40.85
CA GLN A 717 -12.16 -14.23 -39.46
C GLN A 717 -12.02 -12.81 -38.84
N CYS A 718 -10.98 -12.07 -39.24
CA CYS A 718 -10.79 -10.67 -38.82
C CYS A 718 -11.95 -9.79 -39.32
N VAL A 719 -12.37 -9.91 -40.57
CA VAL A 719 -13.54 -9.19 -41.11
C VAL A 719 -14.81 -9.56 -40.38
N GLN A 720 -15.02 -10.85 -40.03
CA GLN A 720 -16.18 -11.29 -39.28
C GLN A 720 -16.21 -10.77 -37.84
N THR A 721 -15.08 -10.34 -37.26
CA THR A 721 -15.02 -9.69 -35.93
C THR A 721 -15.23 -8.18 -36.00
N ALA A 722 -15.04 -7.54 -37.17
CA ALA A 722 -15.10 -6.08 -37.31
C ALA A 722 -16.40 -5.47 -36.73
N PRO A 723 -17.60 -6.01 -36.98
CA PRO A 723 -18.84 -5.42 -36.43
C PRO A 723 -18.89 -5.33 -34.90
N LEU A 724 -18.15 -6.19 -34.20
CA LEU A 724 -18.12 -6.17 -32.74
C LEU A 724 -17.51 -4.88 -32.21
N PHE A 725 -16.53 -4.29 -32.90
CA PHE A 725 -15.82 -3.09 -32.47
C PHE A 725 -16.73 -1.89 -32.25
N ALA A 726 -17.89 -1.83 -32.88
CA ALA A 726 -18.84 -0.74 -32.71
C ALA A 726 -19.47 -0.70 -31.28
N SER A 727 -19.48 -1.83 -30.56
CA SER A 727 -20.18 -1.98 -29.28
C SER A 727 -19.29 -2.48 -28.13
N LEU A 728 -17.98 -2.65 -28.36
CA LEU A 728 -17.04 -3.07 -27.32
C LEU A 728 -16.92 -2.04 -26.21
N GLY A 729 -16.78 -2.49 -24.97
CA GLY A 729 -16.40 -1.65 -23.86
C GLY A 729 -14.93 -1.17 -24.00
N PRO A 730 -14.51 -0.21 -23.14
CA PRO A 730 -13.16 0.37 -23.20
C PRO A 730 -12.03 -0.66 -23.12
N VAL A 731 -12.21 -1.69 -22.32
CA VAL A 731 -11.18 -2.71 -22.05
C VAL A 731 -11.09 -3.70 -23.20
N GLU A 732 -12.22 -4.21 -23.65
CA GLU A 732 -12.28 -5.12 -24.80
C GLU A 732 -11.77 -4.43 -26.07
N LEU A 733 -12.12 -3.15 -26.24
CA LEU A 733 -11.61 -2.34 -27.35
C LEU A 733 -10.09 -2.28 -27.33
N LYS A 734 -9.49 -1.93 -26.17
CA LYS A 734 -8.03 -1.91 -26.01
C LYS A 734 -7.40 -3.27 -26.27
N THR A 735 -7.98 -4.34 -25.73
CA THR A 735 -7.49 -5.72 -25.88
C THR A 735 -7.48 -6.16 -27.33
N LEU A 736 -8.48 -5.76 -28.13
CA LEU A 736 -8.61 -6.17 -29.54
C LEU A 736 -7.88 -5.25 -30.54
N LEU A 737 -7.40 -4.07 -30.14
CA LEU A 737 -6.64 -3.17 -31.04
C LEU A 737 -5.48 -3.87 -31.80
N PRO A 738 -4.73 -4.84 -31.21
CA PRO A 738 -3.69 -5.56 -31.95
C PRO A 738 -4.16 -6.32 -33.19
N LEU A 739 -5.46 -6.61 -33.32
CA LEU A 739 -6.01 -7.22 -34.53
C LEU A 739 -5.88 -6.32 -35.79
N LEU A 740 -5.88 -4.97 -35.61
CA LEU A 740 -5.60 -4.03 -36.70
C LEU A 740 -4.25 -4.31 -37.35
N LYS A 741 -3.21 -4.49 -36.52
CA LYS A 741 -1.84 -4.77 -36.99
C LYS A 741 -1.65 -6.21 -37.48
N LYS A 742 -2.33 -7.16 -36.83
CA LYS A 742 -2.15 -8.60 -37.03
C LYS A 742 -2.60 -9.03 -38.43
N SER A 743 -3.63 -8.40 -38.97
CA SER A 743 -4.15 -8.73 -40.32
C SER A 743 -3.16 -8.42 -41.44
N LYS A 744 -2.25 -7.45 -41.25
CA LYS A 744 -1.34 -6.88 -42.30
C LYS A 744 -2.05 -6.49 -43.61
N ASP A 745 -3.39 -6.45 -43.58
CA ASP A 745 -4.25 -6.16 -44.73
C ASP A 745 -4.97 -4.82 -44.49
N ALA A 746 -4.70 -3.86 -45.38
CA ALA A 746 -5.27 -2.51 -45.29
C ALA A 746 -6.82 -2.50 -45.40
N ALA A 747 -7.41 -3.43 -46.15
CA ALA A 747 -8.85 -3.50 -46.31
C ALA A 747 -9.52 -4.02 -45.00
N VAL A 748 -8.92 -5.04 -44.38
CA VAL A 748 -9.37 -5.56 -43.06
C VAL A 748 -9.23 -4.47 -41.98
N ALA A 749 -8.07 -3.80 -41.92
CA ALA A 749 -7.83 -2.73 -40.96
C ALA A 749 -8.82 -1.55 -41.15
N ARG A 750 -9.12 -1.18 -42.41
CA ARG A 750 -10.12 -0.15 -42.73
C ARG A 750 -11.52 -0.56 -42.29
N SER A 751 -11.88 -1.83 -42.43
CA SER A 751 -13.17 -2.37 -41.99
C SER A 751 -13.28 -2.26 -40.46
N ILE A 752 -12.27 -2.69 -39.71
CA ILE A 752 -12.23 -2.60 -38.23
C ILE A 752 -12.23 -1.14 -37.78
N ALA A 753 -11.40 -0.27 -38.40
CA ALA A 753 -11.33 1.16 -38.04
C ALA A 753 -12.68 1.87 -38.25
N THR A 754 -13.40 1.50 -39.33
CA THR A 754 -14.75 2.05 -39.60
C THR A 754 -15.73 1.70 -38.47
N GLU A 755 -15.65 0.52 -37.89
CA GLU A 755 -16.51 0.13 -36.78
C GLU A 755 -16.02 0.77 -35.45
N ILE A 756 -14.71 0.89 -35.23
CA ILE A 756 -14.16 1.64 -34.10
C ILE A 756 -14.65 3.10 -34.08
N ALA A 757 -14.71 3.74 -35.27
CA ALA A 757 -15.18 5.12 -35.39
C ALA A 757 -16.65 5.33 -34.98
N LYS A 758 -17.45 4.24 -34.94
CA LYS A 758 -18.84 4.27 -34.43
C LYS A 758 -18.92 4.02 -32.93
N ASN A 759 -17.83 3.55 -32.29
CA ASN A 759 -17.85 3.16 -30.90
C ASN A 759 -17.88 4.39 -29.99
N PRO A 760 -18.86 4.55 -29.08
CA PRO A 760 -18.92 5.65 -28.16
C PRO A 760 -17.75 5.67 -27.16
N ALA A 761 -17.09 4.54 -26.95
CA ALA A 761 -15.91 4.42 -26.09
C ALA A 761 -14.59 4.79 -26.80
N ILE A 762 -14.61 5.31 -28.04
CA ILE A 762 -13.40 5.66 -28.80
C ILE A 762 -12.50 6.65 -28.02
N ALA A 763 -13.08 7.64 -27.34
CA ALA A 763 -12.33 8.60 -26.52
C ALA A 763 -11.88 8.05 -25.15
N SER A 764 -12.20 6.81 -24.82
CA SER A 764 -11.70 6.15 -23.61
C SER A 764 -10.25 5.68 -23.73
N GLN A 765 -9.74 5.58 -24.94
CA GLN A 765 -8.34 5.25 -25.23
C GLN A 765 -7.57 6.53 -25.56
N GLN A 766 -6.25 6.52 -25.36
CA GLN A 766 -5.40 7.60 -25.84
C GLN A 766 -5.27 7.50 -27.37
N GLU A 767 -5.21 8.64 -28.04
CA GLU A 767 -5.02 8.71 -29.50
C GLU A 767 -3.77 7.95 -29.95
N SER A 768 -2.70 7.98 -29.14
CA SER A 768 -1.45 7.25 -29.37
C SER A 768 -1.63 5.73 -29.48
N HIS A 769 -2.61 5.14 -28.79
CA HIS A 769 -2.88 3.70 -28.90
C HIS A 769 -3.38 3.31 -30.30
N TYR A 770 -4.24 4.14 -30.89
CA TYR A 770 -4.71 3.94 -32.27
C TYR A 770 -3.59 4.16 -33.27
N ARG A 771 -2.77 5.20 -33.10
CA ARG A 771 -1.59 5.44 -33.94
C ARG A 771 -0.63 4.26 -33.91
N THR A 772 -0.35 3.73 -32.73
CA THR A 772 0.52 2.55 -32.54
C THR A 772 -0.08 1.28 -33.20
N ALA A 773 -1.37 1.05 -33.04
CA ALA A 773 -2.04 -0.11 -33.62
C ALA A 773 -2.09 -0.04 -35.16
N LEU A 774 -2.00 1.15 -35.76
CA LEU A 774 -2.04 1.41 -37.20
C LEU A 774 -0.67 1.78 -37.80
N ALA A 775 0.42 1.77 -37.02
CA ALA A 775 1.72 2.32 -37.44
C ALA A 775 2.29 1.74 -38.73
N ASP A 776 2.04 0.46 -39.02
CA ASP A 776 2.53 -0.25 -40.21
C ASP A 776 1.49 -0.30 -41.35
N LEU A 777 0.42 0.49 -41.26
CA LEU A 777 -0.70 0.52 -42.20
C LEU A 777 -0.81 1.90 -42.87
N PRO A 778 -1.58 2.06 -43.97
CA PRO A 778 -1.74 3.35 -44.63
C PRO A 778 -2.26 4.43 -43.69
N VAL A 779 -1.54 5.57 -43.63
CA VAL A 779 -1.81 6.71 -42.72
C VAL A 779 -3.23 7.25 -42.88
N ASP A 780 -3.83 7.16 -44.01
CA ASP A 780 -5.20 7.62 -44.28
C ASP A 780 -6.25 6.87 -43.47
N ILE A 781 -5.99 5.64 -43.03
CA ILE A 781 -6.92 4.89 -42.15
C ILE A 781 -7.07 5.62 -40.82
N PHE A 782 -5.97 6.10 -40.25
CA PHE A 782 -6.03 6.89 -39.04
C PHE A 782 -6.62 8.29 -39.28
N GLU A 783 -6.03 9.05 -40.18
CA GLU A 783 -6.34 10.46 -40.40
C GLU A 783 -7.77 10.69 -40.95
N SER A 784 -8.30 9.79 -41.75
CA SER A 784 -9.63 9.95 -42.35
C SER A 784 -10.76 9.21 -41.65
N ILE A 785 -10.46 8.22 -40.77
CA ILE A 785 -11.51 7.40 -40.14
C ILE A 785 -11.48 7.59 -38.62
N ILE A 786 -10.34 7.30 -37.98
CA ILE A 786 -10.23 7.30 -36.51
C ILE A 786 -10.16 8.72 -35.95
N HIS A 787 -9.23 9.55 -36.42
CA HIS A 787 -8.97 10.89 -35.88
C HIS A 787 -10.22 11.80 -35.87
N PRO A 788 -11.05 11.91 -36.92
CA PRO A 788 -12.25 12.73 -36.88
C PRO A 788 -13.31 12.23 -35.89
N ALA A 789 -13.42 10.91 -35.73
CA ALA A 789 -14.34 10.33 -34.77
C ALA A 789 -13.86 10.56 -33.33
N TYR A 790 -12.57 10.40 -33.11
CA TYR A 790 -11.92 10.65 -31.82
C TYR A 790 -12.08 12.09 -31.37
N SER A 791 -11.79 13.07 -32.28
CA SER A 791 -11.90 14.49 -31.99
C SER A 791 -13.33 14.88 -31.59
N ARG A 792 -14.34 14.45 -32.36
CA ARG A 792 -15.76 14.69 -32.01
C ARG A 792 -16.15 14.12 -30.65
N ALA A 793 -15.68 12.91 -30.33
CA ALA A 793 -15.97 12.29 -29.05
C ALA A 793 -15.31 13.04 -27.88
N THR A 794 -14.08 13.54 -28.08
CA THR A 794 -13.35 14.33 -27.06
C THR A 794 -14.02 15.70 -26.85
N GLU A 795 -14.44 16.40 -27.91
CA GLU A 795 -15.18 17.67 -27.80
C GLU A 795 -16.51 17.51 -27.04
N ALA A 796 -17.25 16.43 -27.30
CA ALA A 796 -18.48 16.12 -26.57
C ALA A 796 -18.22 15.88 -25.09
N LEU A 797 -17.08 15.24 -24.75
CA LEU A 797 -16.65 15.00 -23.39
C LEU A 797 -16.35 16.31 -22.64
N GLU A 798 -15.65 17.25 -23.26
CA GLU A 798 -15.36 18.57 -22.69
C GLU A 798 -16.61 19.41 -22.45
N LEU A 799 -17.58 19.34 -23.37
CA LEU A 799 -18.88 19.98 -23.18
C LEU A 799 -19.60 19.41 -21.95
N LYS A 800 -19.55 18.08 -21.74
CA LYS A 800 -20.17 17.40 -20.62
C LYS A 800 -19.50 17.79 -19.29
N LYS A 801 -18.18 18.01 -19.26
CA LYS A 801 -17.46 18.48 -18.06
C LYS A 801 -17.98 19.86 -17.58
N ARG A 802 -18.31 20.76 -18.50
CA ARG A 802 -18.85 22.08 -18.16
C ARG A 802 -20.23 22.03 -17.50
N GLN A 803 -20.92 20.91 -17.60
CA GLN A 803 -22.26 20.71 -17.00
C GLN A 803 -22.19 20.18 -15.55
N LEU A 804 -21.03 19.81 -15.01
CA LEU A 804 -20.90 19.21 -13.68
C LEU A 804 -21.45 20.09 -12.56
N SER A 805 -21.09 21.39 -12.51
CA SER A 805 -21.57 22.29 -11.46
C SER A 805 -23.09 22.54 -11.55
N PRO A 806 -23.68 22.84 -12.71
CA PRO A 806 -25.13 22.89 -12.86
C PRO A 806 -25.86 21.60 -12.44
N LEU A 807 -25.30 20.42 -12.70
CA LEU A 807 -25.87 19.15 -12.25
C LEU A 807 -25.78 18.98 -10.73
N ALA A 808 -24.67 19.38 -10.12
CA ALA A 808 -24.52 19.34 -8.66
C ALA A 808 -25.57 20.23 -7.96
N ASP A 809 -25.82 21.42 -8.48
CA ASP A 809 -26.88 22.29 -7.99
C ASP A 809 -28.28 21.63 -8.10
N LYS A 810 -28.56 20.92 -9.19
CA LYS A 810 -29.80 20.15 -9.34
C LYS A 810 -29.89 19.01 -8.33
N VAL A 811 -28.80 18.31 -8.00
CA VAL A 811 -28.80 17.26 -6.95
C VAL A 811 -29.26 17.87 -5.63
N ALA A 812 -28.69 19.00 -5.23
CA ALA A 812 -29.04 19.68 -3.99
C ALA A 812 -30.51 20.16 -3.99
N ALA A 813 -31.06 20.58 -5.15
CA ALA A 813 -32.39 21.12 -5.26
C ALA A 813 -33.50 20.04 -5.38
N SER A 814 -33.24 18.88 -6.01
CA SER A 814 -34.30 17.94 -6.40
C SER A 814 -33.96 16.44 -6.15
N GLY A 815 -32.72 16.12 -5.80
CA GLY A 815 -32.30 14.74 -5.52
C GLY A 815 -32.90 14.19 -4.23
N SER A 816 -33.29 12.89 -4.25
CA SER A 816 -33.86 12.19 -3.09
C SER A 816 -32.98 10.99 -2.70
N ALA A 817 -32.41 11.04 -1.51
CA ALA A 817 -31.61 9.94 -0.98
C ALA A 817 -32.41 8.62 -0.84
N GLU A 818 -33.70 8.68 -0.53
CA GLU A 818 -34.55 7.49 -0.41
C GLU A 818 -34.76 6.82 -1.77
N ARG A 819 -35.10 7.59 -2.81
CA ARG A 819 -35.24 7.04 -4.17
C ARG A 819 -33.88 6.54 -4.70
N GLY A 820 -32.80 7.25 -4.40
CA GLY A 820 -31.43 6.85 -4.77
C GLY A 820 -31.01 5.52 -4.13
N LYS A 821 -31.35 5.30 -2.86
CA LYS A 821 -31.16 4.01 -2.17
C LYS A 821 -31.90 2.88 -2.86
N ALA A 822 -33.16 3.12 -3.24
CA ALA A 822 -33.95 2.13 -3.98
C ALA A 822 -33.35 1.84 -5.37
N ALA A 823 -32.86 2.88 -6.07
CA ALA A 823 -32.20 2.74 -7.37
C ALA A 823 -30.89 1.92 -7.27
N PHE A 824 -30.06 2.18 -6.25
CA PHE A 824 -28.84 1.41 -5.98
C PHE A 824 -29.16 -0.06 -5.72
N ALA A 825 -30.11 -0.35 -4.82
CA ALA A 825 -30.51 -1.71 -4.48
C ALA A 825 -31.14 -2.47 -5.68
N ALA A 826 -31.82 -1.76 -6.58
CA ALA A 826 -32.35 -2.31 -7.83
C ALA A 826 -31.27 -2.54 -8.92
N GLY A 827 -30.01 -2.23 -8.63
CA GLY A 827 -28.90 -2.41 -9.59
C GLY A 827 -28.86 -1.38 -10.71
N LYS A 828 -29.57 -0.25 -10.57
CA LYS A 828 -29.51 0.86 -11.53
C LYS A 828 -28.09 1.40 -11.62
N GLY A 829 -27.63 1.66 -12.83
CA GLY A 829 -26.26 2.06 -13.08
C GLY A 829 -25.19 1.01 -12.76
N THR A 830 -25.59 -0.24 -12.46
CA THR A 830 -24.69 -1.38 -12.15
C THR A 830 -23.73 -1.18 -10.97
N CYS A 831 -23.88 -0.12 -10.17
CA CYS A 831 -22.96 0.26 -9.09
C CYS A 831 -22.73 -0.87 -8.07
N ILE A 832 -23.81 -1.57 -7.67
CA ILE A 832 -23.80 -2.69 -6.72
C ILE A 832 -22.97 -3.89 -7.20
N ALA A 833 -22.71 -3.99 -8.50
CA ALA A 833 -21.89 -5.07 -9.07
C ALA A 833 -20.41 -4.94 -8.69
N CYS A 834 -19.94 -3.72 -8.41
CA CYS A 834 -18.54 -3.43 -8.12
C CYS A 834 -18.33 -2.77 -6.74
N HIS A 835 -19.30 -2.02 -6.24
CA HIS A 835 -19.17 -1.26 -5.00
C HIS A 835 -19.97 -1.84 -3.87
N LYS A 836 -19.39 -1.76 -2.66
CA LYS A 836 -20.04 -2.14 -1.41
C LYS A 836 -20.64 -0.92 -0.72
N ILE A 837 -21.85 -1.04 -0.15
CA ILE A 837 -22.45 -0.11 0.80
C ILE A 837 -23.04 -0.93 1.96
N GLY A 838 -22.48 -0.84 3.16
CA GLY A 838 -22.83 -1.72 4.28
C GLY A 838 -22.58 -3.18 3.91
N ASP A 839 -23.62 -4.02 4.01
CA ASP A 839 -23.55 -5.44 3.65
C ASP A 839 -24.01 -5.74 2.20
N GLN A 840 -24.35 -4.70 1.43
CA GLN A 840 -24.83 -4.86 0.06
C GLN A 840 -23.69 -4.60 -0.95
N GLY A 841 -23.69 -5.37 -2.06
CA GLY A 841 -22.78 -5.18 -3.16
C GLY A 841 -21.47 -5.95 -3.05
N ARG A 842 -20.54 -5.64 -3.95
CA ARG A 842 -19.23 -6.30 -4.05
C ARG A 842 -18.09 -5.30 -3.79
N ALA A 843 -16.98 -5.81 -3.29
CA ALA A 843 -15.81 -4.99 -2.99
C ALA A 843 -14.76 -5.04 -4.13
N ILE A 844 -15.15 -4.87 -5.39
CA ILE A 844 -14.22 -4.73 -6.52
C ILE A 844 -13.70 -3.30 -6.59
N GLY A 845 -14.63 -2.33 -6.54
CA GLY A 845 -14.34 -0.91 -6.41
C GLY A 845 -14.30 -0.46 -4.95
N PRO A 846 -14.02 0.84 -4.69
CA PRO A 846 -14.04 1.42 -3.35
C PRO A 846 -15.34 1.16 -2.60
N ASP A 847 -15.24 0.95 -1.29
CA ASP A 847 -16.40 0.91 -0.41
C ASP A 847 -17.02 2.31 -0.33
N LEU A 848 -18.31 2.40 -0.64
CA LEU A 848 -19.05 3.66 -0.68
C LEU A 848 -19.84 3.94 0.62
N SER A 849 -19.72 3.10 1.64
CA SER A 849 -20.52 3.18 2.87
C SER A 849 -20.41 4.54 3.59
N LYS A 850 -19.28 5.23 3.41
CA LYS A 850 -19.00 6.56 3.99
C LYS A 850 -18.63 7.62 2.94
N ILE A 851 -18.93 7.39 1.68
CA ILE A 851 -18.45 8.24 0.58
C ILE A 851 -18.96 9.68 0.66
N GLY A 852 -20.16 9.89 1.15
CA GLY A 852 -20.74 11.20 1.33
C GLY A 852 -20.11 12.03 2.46
N ALA A 853 -19.27 11.42 3.32
CA ALA A 853 -18.48 12.18 4.28
C ALA A 853 -17.28 12.88 3.63
N ILE A 854 -16.80 12.37 2.48
CA ILE A 854 -15.52 12.77 1.86
C ILE A 854 -15.68 13.32 0.44
N ARG A 855 -16.87 13.22 -0.19
CA ARG A 855 -17.14 13.66 -1.57
C ARG A 855 -18.32 14.61 -1.62
N THR A 856 -18.19 15.70 -2.38
CA THR A 856 -19.30 16.61 -2.70
C THR A 856 -20.18 16.01 -3.80
N GLU A 857 -21.34 16.59 -4.04
CA GLU A 857 -22.24 16.22 -5.15
C GLU A 857 -21.51 16.30 -6.50
N ARG A 858 -20.70 17.34 -6.68
CA ARG A 858 -19.88 17.52 -7.89
C ARG A 858 -18.85 16.42 -8.05
N ASP A 859 -18.14 16.06 -6.97
CA ASP A 859 -17.10 15.02 -7.01
C ASP A 859 -17.71 13.65 -7.35
N LEU A 860 -18.89 13.35 -6.78
CA LEU A 860 -19.64 12.13 -7.07
C LEU A 860 -20.11 12.06 -8.52
N LEU A 861 -20.66 13.18 -9.04
CA LEU A 861 -21.05 13.30 -10.43
C LEU A 861 -19.83 13.13 -11.36
N GLU A 862 -18.72 13.79 -11.05
CA GLU A 862 -17.51 13.65 -11.86
C GLU A 862 -17.02 12.20 -11.86
N SER A 863 -17.02 11.51 -10.72
CA SER A 863 -16.62 10.10 -10.64
C SER A 863 -17.54 9.17 -11.45
N ILE A 864 -18.82 9.51 -11.60
CA ILE A 864 -19.77 8.71 -12.39
C ILE A 864 -19.69 9.03 -13.89
N LEU A 865 -19.58 10.32 -14.23
CA LEU A 865 -19.57 10.77 -15.62
C LEU A 865 -18.20 10.62 -16.28
N PHE A 866 -17.13 10.72 -15.49
CA PHE A 866 -15.72 10.71 -15.93
C PHE A 866 -14.86 9.80 -15.04
N PRO A 867 -15.17 8.50 -14.95
CA PRO A 867 -14.56 7.61 -13.96
C PRO A 867 -13.04 7.43 -14.11
N SER A 868 -12.47 7.85 -15.24
CA SER A 868 -11.02 7.82 -15.47
C SER A 868 -10.31 9.14 -15.17
N ASN A 869 -11.02 10.22 -14.83
CA ASN A 869 -10.40 11.51 -14.51
C ASN A 869 -9.62 11.46 -13.19
N THR A 870 -10.14 10.70 -12.23
CA THR A 870 -9.53 10.54 -10.91
C THR A 870 -9.67 9.07 -10.50
N LEU A 871 -8.56 8.35 -10.45
CA LEU A 871 -8.52 6.97 -9.99
C LEU A 871 -8.19 6.97 -8.50
N ALA A 872 -9.01 6.27 -7.72
CA ALA A 872 -8.66 6.00 -6.34
C ALA A 872 -7.46 5.06 -6.31
N ARG A 873 -6.44 5.41 -5.53
CA ARG A 873 -5.27 4.57 -5.34
C ARG A 873 -5.67 3.20 -4.82
N ASP A 874 -4.95 2.16 -5.21
CA ASP A 874 -5.23 0.74 -4.96
C ASP A 874 -6.52 0.22 -5.63
N TYR A 875 -7.13 1.03 -6.48
CA TYR A 875 -8.22 0.63 -7.38
C TYR A 875 -7.88 0.94 -8.83
N GLU A 876 -6.62 1.30 -9.10
CA GLU A 876 -6.10 1.34 -10.46
C GLU A 876 -6.24 -0.05 -11.07
N ALA A 877 -6.65 -0.10 -12.31
CA ALA A 877 -6.68 -1.34 -13.05
C ALA A 877 -5.26 -1.68 -13.51
N HIS A 878 -4.86 -2.91 -13.34
CA HIS A 878 -3.59 -3.43 -13.78
C HIS A 878 -3.78 -4.50 -14.85
N ILE A 879 -2.97 -4.46 -15.90
CA ILE A 879 -2.75 -5.59 -16.80
C ILE A 879 -1.44 -6.24 -16.36
N ILE A 880 -1.56 -7.40 -15.75
CA ILE A 880 -0.42 -8.17 -15.30
C ILE A 880 -0.13 -9.20 -16.39
N GLU A 881 1.04 -9.07 -17.01
CA GLU A 881 1.53 -10.00 -18.00
C GLU A 881 2.41 -11.03 -17.33
N THR A 882 2.18 -12.26 -17.66
CA THR A 882 3.00 -13.36 -17.17
C THR A 882 3.84 -13.94 -18.29
N ALA A 883 4.96 -14.56 -17.96
CA ALA A 883 5.91 -15.13 -18.91
C ALA A 883 5.30 -16.16 -19.88
N ASP A 884 4.07 -16.64 -19.62
CA ASP A 884 3.28 -17.49 -20.52
C ASP A 884 2.44 -16.68 -21.55
N GLY A 885 2.61 -15.38 -21.55
CA GLY A 885 1.84 -14.49 -22.42
C GLY A 885 0.39 -14.29 -21.96
N GLN A 886 0.04 -14.71 -20.71
CA GLN A 886 -1.27 -14.39 -20.17
C GLN A 886 -1.30 -12.95 -19.67
N GLN A 887 -2.45 -12.33 -19.85
CA GLN A 887 -2.77 -11.04 -19.29
C GLN A 887 -3.91 -11.18 -18.30
N THR A 888 -3.70 -10.76 -17.06
CA THR A 888 -4.74 -10.65 -16.04
C THR A 888 -5.07 -9.19 -15.84
N LEU A 889 -6.32 -8.81 -16.13
CA LEU A 889 -6.83 -7.48 -15.85
C LEU A 889 -7.60 -7.50 -14.55
N GLY A 890 -7.26 -6.62 -13.63
CA GLY A 890 -7.95 -6.49 -12.35
C GLY A 890 -7.35 -5.41 -11.49
N VAL A 891 -7.84 -5.34 -10.25
CA VAL A 891 -7.31 -4.49 -9.20
C VAL A 891 -6.40 -5.35 -8.32
N ILE A 892 -5.20 -4.88 -8.03
CA ILE A 892 -4.30 -5.55 -7.09
C ILE A 892 -4.81 -5.29 -5.68
N ARG A 893 -5.30 -6.35 -5.01
CA ARG A 893 -5.78 -6.28 -3.62
C ARG A 893 -4.68 -6.31 -2.61
N SER A 894 -3.73 -7.17 -2.86
CA SER A 894 -2.56 -7.31 -2.02
C SER A 894 -1.44 -7.97 -2.81
N HIS A 895 -0.25 -7.72 -2.36
CA HIS A 895 0.93 -8.43 -2.77
C HIS A 895 1.26 -9.43 -1.65
N THR A 896 1.16 -10.70 -1.92
CA THR A 896 1.49 -11.77 -0.95
C THR A 896 2.92 -12.26 -1.19
N ALA A 897 3.47 -13.08 -0.31
CA ALA A 897 4.76 -13.73 -0.56
C ALA A 897 4.77 -14.54 -1.87
N GLU A 898 3.61 -15.09 -2.21
CA GLU A 898 3.42 -15.97 -3.35
C GLU A 898 3.18 -15.21 -4.65
N GLY A 899 2.62 -13.98 -4.59
CA GLY A 899 2.29 -13.19 -5.80
C GLY A 899 1.35 -12.04 -5.54
N LEU A 900 0.87 -11.45 -6.63
CA LEU A 900 -0.17 -10.42 -6.60
C LEU A 900 -1.54 -11.08 -6.45
N LEU A 901 -2.26 -10.76 -5.37
CA LEU A 901 -3.69 -11.08 -5.29
C LEU A 901 -4.47 -10.07 -6.11
N VAL A 902 -4.95 -10.49 -7.25
CA VAL A 902 -5.70 -9.65 -8.19
C VAL A 902 -7.17 -10.00 -8.10
N VAL A 903 -8.01 -8.99 -7.92
CA VAL A 903 -9.46 -9.14 -8.07
C VAL A 903 -9.82 -8.74 -9.49
N ASP A 904 -10.30 -9.69 -10.26
CA ASP A 904 -10.73 -9.44 -11.62
C ASP A 904 -12.10 -8.71 -11.65
N ILE A 905 -12.50 -8.29 -12.84
CA ILE A 905 -13.77 -7.58 -13.04
C ILE A 905 -15.03 -8.45 -12.77
N ALA A 906 -14.89 -9.77 -12.62
CA ALA A 906 -15.95 -10.67 -12.15
C ALA A 906 -15.97 -10.79 -10.61
N GLY A 907 -15.02 -10.13 -9.92
CA GLY A 907 -14.85 -10.23 -8.48
C GLY A 907 -14.20 -11.53 -8.02
N GLN A 908 -13.52 -12.25 -8.93
CA GLN A 908 -12.75 -13.43 -8.58
C GLN A 908 -11.34 -13.03 -8.13
N GLU A 909 -10.94 -13.53 -6.97
CA GLU A 909 -9.59 -13.36 -6.47
C GLU A 909 -8.66 -14.39 -7.12
N LYS A 910 -7.56 -13.91 -7.69
CA LYS A 910 -6.54 -14.74 -8.32
C LYS A 910 -5.17 -14.29 -7.86
N THR A 911 -4.39 -15.21 -7.31
CA THR A 911 -2.98 -14.96 -7.04
C THR A 911 -2.17 -15.12 -8.32
N VAL A 912 -1.51 -14.03 -8.77
CA VAL A 912 -0.56 -14.03 -9.88
C VAL A 912 0.85 -14.00 -9.28
N PRO A 913 1.60 -15.07 -9.41
CA PRO A 913 2.86 -15.21 -8.69
C PRO A 913 3.96 -14.27 -9.23
N HIS A 914 4.73 -13.64 -8.34
CA HIS A 914 5.78 -12.66 -8.68
C HIS A 914 6.76 -13.16 -9.73
N GLN A 915 7.18 -14.42 -9.64
CA GLN A 915 8.19 -15.00 -10.53
C GLN A 915 7.69 -15.20 -11.98
N THR A 916 6.37 -15.21 -12.19
CA THR A 916 5.79 -15.33 -13.53
C THR A 916 5.51 -14.00 -14.17
N ILE A 917 5.53 -12.91 -13.43
CA ILE A 917 5.20 -11.58 -13.92
C ILE A 917 6.35 -11.08 -14.79
N THR A 918 6.05 -10.82 -16.06
CA THR A 918 6.97 -10.21 -17.03
C THR A 918 6.64 -8.74 -17.28
N GLY A 919 5.43 -8.31 -16.91
CA GLY A 919 5.01 -6.93 -17.02
C GLY A 919 3.83 -6.64 -16.08
N ASP A 920 3.86 -5.47 -15.47
CA ASP A 920 2.74 -4.87 -14.76
C ASP A 920 2.49 -3.49 -15.34
N THR A 921 1.37 -3.35 -16.03
CA THR A 921 0.96 -2.08 -16.65
C THR A 921 -0.24 -1.54 -15.89
N THR A 922 -0.01 -0.49 -15.12
CA THR A 922 -1.10 0.28 -14.52
C THR A 922 -1.86 1.02 -15.60
N LEU A 923 -3.16 0.84 -15.65
CA LEU A 923 -4.02 1.54 -16.59
C LEU A 923 -4.36 2.94 -16.08
N THR A 924 -4.36 3.89 -16.98
CA THR A 924 -4.88 5.25 -16.73
C THR A 924 -6.41 5.32 -16.87
N THR A 925 -7.05 4.21 -17.22
CA THR A 925 -8.50 4.09 -17.36
C THR A 925 -9.09 3.27 -16.22
N SER A 926 -10.20 3.74 -15.66
CA SER A 926 -10.96 3.04 -14.63
C SER A 926 -11.59 1.75 -15.15
N LEU A 927 -11.74 0.75 -14.26
CA LEU A 927 -12.64 -0.39 -14.52
C LEU A 927 -14.12 0.01 -14.47
N MET A 928 -14.45 1.14 -13.82
CA MET A 928 -15.78 1.71 -13.86
C MET A 928 -16.08 2.20 -15.27
N PRO A 929 -17.14 1.69 -15.94
CA PRO A 929 -17.39 2.05 -17.34
C PRO A 929 -17.84 3.50 -17.49
N MET A 930 -17.41 4.14 -18.57
CA MET A 930 -17.98 5.43 -18.98
C MET A 930 -19.41 5.26 -19.50
N GLY A 931 -20.21 6.30 -19.36
CA GLY A 931 -21.58 6.32 -19.88
C GLY A 931 -22.63 5.70 -18.98
N LEU A 932 -22.29 5.43 -17.70
CA LEU A 932 -23.27 4.95 -16.72
C LEU A 932 -24.47 5.89 -16.54
N ASP A 933 -24.22 7.19 -16.68
CA ASP A 933 -25.25 8.24 -16.70
C ASP A 933 -26.27 8.06 -17.83
N GLN A 934 -25.88 7.42 -18.94
CA GLN A 934 -26.79 7.16 -20.09
C GLN A 934 -27.66 5.91 -19.89
N THR A 935 -27.36 5.11 -18.86
CA THR A 935 -28.12 3.88 -18.53
C THR A 935 -29.34 4.17 -17.65
N MET A 936 -29.54 5.44 -17.24
CA MET A 936 -30.62 5.86 -16.38
C MET A 936 -31.09 7.27 -16.75
N PRO A 937 -32.37 7.65 -16.46
CA PRO A 937 -32.85 9.04 -16.60
C PRO A 937 -32.08 10.01 -15.68
N GLU A 938 -31.92 11.29 -16.06
CA GLU A 938 -31.25 12.30 -15.26
C GLU A 938 -31.79 12.36 -13.82
N GLY A 939 -33.09 12.28 -13.60
CA GLY A 939 -33.69 12.26 -12.25
C GLY A 939 -33.22 11.11 -11.37
N GLU A 940 -33.05 9.89 -11.94
CA GLU A 940 -32.50 8.74 -11.20
C GLU A 940 -31.00 8.94 -10.86
N LEU A 941 -30.24 9.57 -11.74
CA LEU A 941 -28.83 9.94 -11.47
C LEU A 941 -28.73 10.95 -10.32
N LEU A 942 -29.59 11.99 -10.33
CA LEU A 942 -29.62 12.98 -9.24
C LEU A 942 -29.99 12.32 -7.89
N ASP A 943 -30.95 11.40 -7.89
CA ASP A 943 -31.38 10.65 -6.71
C ASP A 943 -30.25 9.74 -6.20
N LEU A 944 -29.56 9.05 -7.10
CA LEU A 944 -28.43 8.18 -6.75
C LEU A 944 -27.28 8.99 -6.11
N VAL A 945 -26.94 10.15 -6.68
CA VAL A 945 -25.91 11.03 -6.13
C VAL A 945 -26.35 11.59 -4.77
N ALA A 946 -27.61 11.98 -4.60
CA ALA A 946 -28.14 12.40 -3.31
C ALA A 946 -28.05 11.28 -2.25
N TYR A 947 -28.31 10.03 -2.63
CA TYR A 947 -28.11 8.88 -1.74
C TYR A 947 -26.66 8.70 -1.35
N LEU A 948 -25.75 8.66 -2.32
CA LEU A 948 -24.30 8.54 -2.04
C LEU A 948 -23.80 9.67 -1.13
N ARG A 949 -24.29 10.89 -1.35
CA ARG A 949 -23.97 12.06 -0.51
C ARG A 949 -24.49 11.94 0.93
N SER A 950 -25.56 11.18 1.15
CA SER A 950 -26.13 10.95 2.48
C SER A 950 -25.35 9.91 3.31
N LEU A 951 -24.47 9.13 2.71
CA LEU A 951 -23.66 8.09 3.36
C LEU A 951 -22.48 8.75 4.09
N LYS A 952 -22.55 8.82 5.44
CA LYS A 952 -21.57 9.50 6.29
C LYS A 952 -21.03 8.61 7.38
#